data_534f9ff585e06aa9fe38a349623d87b8
#
_entry.id   534f9ff585e06aa9fe38a349623d87b8
#
_cell.length_a   1.000
_cell.length_b   1.000
_cell.length_c   1.000
_cell.angle_alpha   90.00
_cell.angle_beta   90.00
_cell.angle_gamma   90.00
#
_symmetry.space_group_name_H-M   'P 1'
#
loop_
_entity.id
_entity.type
_entity.pdbx_description
1 polymer ?
#
loop_
_entity_poly.entity_id
_entity_poly.type
_entity_poly.pdbx_seq_one_letter_code
_entity_poly.pdbx_strand_id
1 'polypeptide(L)'
;MKAKFSRIVGDGPAYPLFILFGLNAVDELDRTAFAILTPEIRDEFGLGFQGLLTLVAVVLAFSLALQVPIAGLADKMNRVHLAIIGALAWATFSFMTGLATSIVFLAFMRSGSAIGKGVIDPTHNSLLADWYAPNQRPAVFSFHRAGNSVGIILGALLAGTLGYAFSWRVPFLIFAIPTFILAFLAFRLKEPIRGRFEREAAGADKDVAELAEEPPSMTEAWRLCWKVETLRRLFASLPFVAVAVVGYATLSSLFYAEEFNLDERARGIIAAATEPAQLGGLAVGASIGLKLVARDPGLIIKFLALSTTLTSIMAAGLALSPRVWMAIAFNALIAFTIAIVGPGLLAALSLAIPPRARSMGFSMGSLWALPGLFALPLVGWVGDNWGIRQGMLLMTPILFIGALIMGSAAKGIVKDIEQVRSSARARSEAAMARKKGEAKLLLTRNVQVSYDKVQVLFGIDIDVGEGEIVALLGTNGAGKSTLLKAISGVTEADRGTIVLDGRDITHAPPNEIAALGVSQLPGGHAIFPNLSVKENIAASRWLNASSERNLKGIKQNPLEIFPEIAERLDEPAANLSGGQQQMLGLAMALHSKPKVLLIDELSLGLAPAVVERILPVIKQIADQGTAIIIVEQSVNLALTIADRAYFMEKGQIRFNGSTKDLLNRPDLLRSVFLSNTPISAVETSSKPSTKENKTILEIEDVTRSFGGILAVSSVTFDVRSNEIIGIMGPNGAGKTTLFDLLSGFVPSQGGSIKLLGQDITTKSPAERSKLGLGRSFQDARLFPSLTVAEAIAVGLERFTSAKNPISGALHLPHVSRSEKEIRKQVSDLIELMGLGAYENKFISELSTGTRRMVDLACVIAHKPAVVLLDEPSSGIAQKEAEQLSPVLKRIRNEMNAALVVIEHDIALLADLSDQFVALNQGTVIAQGQPDKVLANPTVISSYLGSSKETIQRSGTL
;
A
#
# COMPACT_ATOMS: atom_id res chain seq x y z
N MET A 1 37.00 -29.35 17.02
CA MET A 1 35.80 -29.46 16.15
C MET A 1 34.58 -28.86 16.81
N LYS A 2 34.21 -29.19 18.06
CA LYS A 2 33.04 -28.60 18.79
C LYS A 2 33.01 -27.06 18.78
N ALA A 3 34.15 -26.38 19.07
CA ALA A 3 34.22 -24.91 19.13
C ALA A 3 34.05 -24.21 17.74
N LYS A 4 34.42 -24.85 16.63
CA LYS A 4 34.20 -24.32 15.27
C LYS A 4 32.75 -24.56 14.83
N PHE A 5 32.16 -25.68 15.24
CA PHE A 5 30.78 -26.01 14.90
C PHE A 5 29.78 -25.16 15.67
N SER A 6 30.07 -24.85 16.95
CA SER A 6 29.26 -23.91 17.75
C SER A 6 29.17 -22.50 17.14
N ARG A 7 30.20 -22.07 16.39
CA ARG A 7 30.14 -20.80 15.63
C ARG A 7 29.18 -20.83 14.44
N ILE A 8 28.90 -22.01 13.86
CA ILE A 8 27.96 -22.16 12.76
C ILE A 8 26.53 -22.13 13.26
N VAL A 9 26.23 -22.93 14.29
CA VAL A 9 24.87 -23.11 14.81
C VAL A 9 24.49 -22.07 15.85
N GLY A 10 25.47 -21.38 16.50
CA GLY A 10 25.20 -20.50 17.62
C GLY A 10 24.50 -21.26 18.76
N ASP A 11 23.38 -20.71 19.24
CA ASP A 11 22.53 -21.36 20.24
C ASP A 11 21.49 -22.30 19.59
N GLY A 12 21.50 -22.45 18.26
CA GLY A 12 20.58 -23.32 17.55
C GLY A 12 20.90 -24.80 17.66
N PRO A 13 19.93 -25.70 17.42
CA PRO A 13 20.08 -27.13 17.56
C PRO A 13 20.98 -27.70 16.45
N ALA A 14 21.99 -28.51 16.80
CA ALA A 14 22.92 -29.13 15.83
C ALA A 14 22.26 -30.29 15.06
N TYR A 15 21.38 -31.05 15.70
CA TYR A 15 20.79 -32.27 15.17
C TYR A 15 20.00 -32.04 13.87
N PRO A 16 19.09 -31.04 13.77
CA PRO A 16 18.37 -30.76 12.53
C PRO A 16 19.30 -30.45 11.36
N LEU A 17 20.37 -29.68 11.59
CA LEU A 17 21.31 -29.32 10.54
C LEU A 17 22.03 -30.55 9.99
N PHE A 18 22.44 -31.51 10.83
CA PHE A 18 23.07 -32.75 10.36
C PHE A 18 22.11 -33.65 9.59
N ILE A 19 20.85 -33.76 10.02
CA ILE A 19 19.86 -34.57 9.30
C ILE A 19 19.59 -33.98 7.92
N LEU A 20 19.33 -32.66 7.84
CA LEU A 20 19.06 -32.02 6.56
C LEU A 20 20.30 -31.97 5.64
N PHE A 21 21.50 -31.83 6.22
CA PHE A 21 22.76 -31.99 5.49
C PHE A 21 22.87 -33.39 4.87
N GLY A 22 22.61 -34.44 5.67
CA GLY A 22 22.66 -35.82 5.20
C GLY A 22 21.65 -36.12 4.09
N LEU A 23 20.39 -35.69 4.25
CA LEU A 23 19.36 -35.84 3.21
C LEU A 23 19.76 -35.12 1.91
N ASN A 24 20.32 -33.92 2.00
CA ASN A 24 20.79 -33.17 0.86
C ASN A 24 22.02 -33.84 0.19
N ALA A 25 22.94 -34.43 0.97
CA ALA A 25 24.10 -35.13 0.44
C ALA A 25 23.71 -36.41 -0.31
N VAL A 26 22.75 -37.16 0.21
CA VAL A 26 22.32 -38.42 -0.43
C VAL A 26 21.46 -38.12 -1.69
N ASP A 27 20.67 -37.04 -1.72
CA ASP A 27 20.01 -36.62 -2.96
C ASP A 27 21.01 -36.34 -4.08
N GLU A 28 22.07 -35.59 -3.79
CA GLU A 28 23.09 -35.29 -4.79
C GLU A 28 23.93 -36.50 -5.18
N LEU A 29 24.14 -37.43 -4.25
CA LEU A 29 24.81 -38.71 -4.53
C LEU A 29 24.00 -39.56 -5.56
N ASP A 30 22.67 -39.64 -5.42
CA ASP A 30 21.80 -40.37 -6.39
C ASP A 30 21.80 -39.69 -7.76
N ARG A 31 21.79 -38.35 -7.79
CA ARG A 31 21.84 -37.59 -9.05
C ARG A 31 23.17 -37.76 -9.77
N THR A 32 24.27 -37.75 -9.03
CA THR A 32 25.63 -37.97 -9.56
C THR A 32 25.75 -39.39 -10.10
N ALA A 33 25.20 -40.38 -9.39
CA ALA A 33 25.17 -41.76 -9.87
C ALA A 33 24.42 -41.88 -11.21
N PHE A 34 23.26 -41.26 -11.35
CA PHE A 34 22.56 -41.30 -12.63
C PHE A 34 23.33 -40.68 -13.75
N ALA A 35 24.01 -39.52 -13.50
CA ALA A 35 24.82 -38.84 -14.50
C ALA A 35 26.04 -39.68 -14.95
N ILE A 36 26.70 -40.38 -14.01
CA ILE A 36 27.87 -41.20 -14.30
C ILE A 36 27.48 -42.46 -15.06
N LEU A 37 26.38 -43.14 -14.65
CA LEU A 37 25.89 -44.39 -15.19
C LEU A 37 24.96 -44.23 -16.40
N THR A 38 24.85 -43.03 -16.91
CA THR A 38 24.03 -42.70 -18.11
C THR A 38 24.43 -43.51 -19.34
N PRO A 39 25.71 -43.77 -19.67
CA PRO A 39 26.10 -44.56 -20.82
C PRO A 39 25.57 -46.00 -20.71
N GLU A 40 25.74 -46.66 -19.57
CA GLU A 40 25.29 -48.00 -19.32
C GLU A 40 23.76 -48.12 -19.39
N ILE A 41 23.05 -47.16 -18.86
CA ILE A 41 21.59 -47.07 -18.94
C ILE A 41 21.13 -46.84 -20.38
N ARG A 42 21.84 -45.98 -21.14
CA ARG A 42 21.57 -45.76 -22.56
C ARG A 42 21.70 -47.01 -23.38
N ASP A 43 22.80 -47.71 -23.19
CA ASP A 43 23.13 -48.89 -23.98
C ASP A 43 22.20 -50.07 -23.69
N GLU A 44 21.78 -50.27 -22.41
CA GLU A 44 20.86 -51.34 -22.04
C GLU A 44 19.44 -51.13 -22.60
N PHE A 45 18.96 -49.87 -22.62
CA PHE A 45 17.63 -49.54 -23.14
C PHE A 45 17.61 -49.19 -24.62
N GLY A 46 18.76 -49.24 -25.31
CA GLY A 46 18.90 -48.88 -26.73
C GLY A 46 18.48 -47.43 -27.04
N LEU A 47 18.76 -46.49 -26.13
CA LEU A 47 18.39 -45.08 -26.29
C LEU A 47 19.38 -44.36 -27.19
N GLY A 48 18.86 -43.52 -28.12
CA GLY A 48 19.64 -42.50 -28.77
C GLY A 48 19.89 -41.32 -27.82
N PHE A 49 20.79 -40.43 -28.20
CA PHE A 49 21.07 -39.16 -27.48
C PHE A 49 19.82 -38.34 -27.23
N GLN A 50 18.96 -38.22 -28.26
CA GLN A 50 17.70 -37.52 -28.16
C GLN A 50 16.75 -38.14 -27.13
N GLY A 51 16.63 -39.48 -27.09
CA GLY A 51 15.80 -40.21 -26.12
C GLY A 51 16.26 -39.95 -24.68
N LEU A 52 17.56 -39.98 -24.44
CA LEU A 52 18.17 -39.69 -23.16
C LEU A 52 17.92 -38.24 -22.69
N LEU A 53 18.16 -37.27 -23.58
CA LEU A 53 17.93 -35.84 -23.26
C LEU A 53 16.44 -35.57 -23.02
N THR A 54 15.56 -36.24 -23.74
CA THR A 54 14.10 -36.17 -23.51
C THR A 54 13.74 -36.70 -22.12
N LEU A 55 14.31 -37.80 -21.69
CA LEU A 55 14.12 -38.32 -20.34
C LEU A 55 14.52 -37.33 -19.27
N VAL A 56 15.71 -36.74 -19.40
CA VAL A 56 16.23 -35.72 -18.45
C VAL A 56 15.34 -34.46 -18.44
N ALA A 57 14.91 -34.00 -19.62
CA ALA A 57 14.04 -32.83 -19.75
C ALA A 57 12.66 -33.07 -19.10
N VAL A 58 12.06 -34.24 -19.31
CA VAL A 58 10.77 -34.59 -18.71
C VAL A 58 10.86 -34.65 -17.18
N VAL A 59 11.91 -35.30 -16.65
CA VAL A 59 12.15 -35.38 -15.19
C VAL A 59 12.32 -33.98 -14.59
N LEU A 60 13.09 -33.11 -15.25
CA LEU A 60 13.32 -31.74 -14.78
C LEU A 60 12.06 -30.88 -14.82
N ALA A 61 11.31 -30.95 -15.93
CA ALA A 61 10.05 -30.23 -16.08
C ALA A 61 9.03 -30.66 -15.02
N PHE A 62 8.91 -31.95 -14.77
CA PHE A 62 8.03 -32.48 -13.73
C PHE A 62 8.42 -32.01 -12.33
N SER A 63 9.72 -32.02 -11.98
CA SER A 63 10.24 -31.51 -10.71
C SER A 63 9.85 -30.05 -10.49
N LEU A 64 10.05 -29.22 -11.50
CA LEU A 64 9.77 -27.78 -11.41
C LEU A 64 8.27 -27.49 -11.34
N ALA A 65 7.46 -28.23 -12.09
CA ALA A 65 6.00 -28.08 -12.04
C ALA A 65 5.42 -28.43 -10.65
N LEU A 66 6.00 -29.39 -9.94
CA LEU A 66 5.55 -29.80 -8.61
C LEU A 66 6.05 -28.89 -7.48
N GLN A 67 7.12 -28.15 -7.70
CA GLN A 67 7.78 -27.38 -6.64
C GLN A 67 6.87 -26.31 -6.01
N VAL A 68 6.06 -25.60 -6.81
CA VAL A 68 5.15 -24.55 -6.32
C VAL A 68 3.97 -25.13 -5.53
N PRO A 69 3.24 -26.15 -6.02
CA PRO A 69 2.23 -26.84 -5.20
C PRO A 69 2.78 -27.38 -3.88
N ILE A 70 3.95 -28.01 -3.91
CA ILE A 70 4.62 -28.55 -2.70
C ILE A 70 4.96 -27.42 -1.74
N ALA A 71 5.43 -26.27 -2.22
CA ALA A 71 5.71 -25.12 -1.38
C ALA A 71 4.43 -24.58 -0.72
N GLY A 72 3.33 -24.51 -1.46
CA GLY A 72 2.02 -24.13 -0.92
C GLY A 72 1.52 -25.08 0.17
N LEU A 73 1.80 -26.39 0.02
CA LEU A 73 1.54 -27.37 1.07
C LEU A 73 2.46 -27.17 2.27
N ALA A 74 3.75 -26.89 2.04
CA ALA A 74 4.74 -26.67 3.09
C ALA A 74 4.40 -25.44 3.96
N ASP A 75 3.75 -24.42 3.39
CA ASP A 75 3.30 -23.26 4.17
C ASP A 75 2.06 -23.56 5.05
N LYS A 76 1.25 -24.57 4.69
CA LYS A 76 0.03 -24.96 5.43
C LYS A 76 0.22 -26.14 6.39
N MET A 77 1.14 -27.04 6.08
CA MET A 77 1.36 -28.28 6.83
C MET A 77 2.61 -28.18 7.70
N ASN A 78 2.82 -29.20 8.52
CA ASN A 78 4.08 -29.42 9.23
C ASN A 78 5.19 -29.75 8.21
N ARG A 79 6.18 -28.87 8.08
CA ARG A 79 7.28 -28.97 7.10
C ARG A 79 8.21 -30.15 7.38
N VAL A 80 8.36 -30.53 8.65
CA VAL A 80 9.17 -31.70 9.03
C VAL A 80 8.49 -32.97 8.50
N HIS A 81 7.19 -33.13 8.69
CA HIS A 81 6.45 -34.26 8.13
C HIS A 81 6.52 -34.30 6.61
N LEU A 82 6.39 -33.13 5.95
CA LEU A 82 6.48 -33.04 4.49
C LEU A 82 7.89 -33.43 4.00
N ALA A 83 8.96 -33.00 4.69
CA ALA A 83 10.33 -33.39 4.36
C ALA A 83 10.56 -34.90 4.54
N ILE A 84 9.99 -35.52 5.59
CA ILE A 84 10.07 -36.96 5.80
C ILE A 84 9.32 -37.74 4.70
N ILE A 85 8.10 -37.33 4.36
CA ILE A 85 7.30 -37.96 3.27
C ILE A 85 8.04 -37.81 1.95
N GLY A 86 8.60 -36.63 1.65
CA GLY A 86 9.40 -36.41 0.47
C GLY A 86 10.65 -37.28 0.39
N ALA A 87 11.37 -37.44 1.50
CA ALA A 87 12.56 -38.29 1.58
C ALA A 87 12.21 -39.78 1.41
N LEU A 88 11.12 -40.24 2.03
CA LEU A 88 10.65 -41.63 1.88
C LEU A 88 10.16 -41.92 0.45
N ALA A 89 9.39 -41.01 -0.13
CA ALA A 89 8.94 -41.14 -1.53
C ALA A 89 10.15 -41.20 -2.47
N TRP A 90 11.08 -40.27 -2.34
CA TRP A 90 12.30 -40.23 -3.13
C TRP A 90 13.14 -41.54 -2.96
N ALA A 91 13.39 -42.00 -1.72
CA ALA A 91 14.13 -43.22 -1.47
C ALA A 91 13.45 -44.44 -2.14
N THR A 92 12.13 -44.53 -2.07
CA THR A 92 11.36 -45.60 -2.72
C THR A 92 11.49 -45.54 -4.24
N PHE A 93 11.32 -44.37 -4.85
CA PHE A 93 11.45 -44.22 -6.30
C PHE A 93 12.88 -44.42 -6.78
N SER A 94 13.89 -44.00 -6.04
CA SER A 94 15.30 -44.23 -6.34
C SER A 94 15.61 -45.74 -6.26
N PHE A 95 15.17 -46.42 -5.20
CA PHE A 95 15.29 -47.89 -5.09
C PHE A 95 14.64 -48.59 -6.29
N MET A 96 13.42 -48.21 -6.65
CA MET A 96 12.70 -48.76 -7.80
C MET A 96 13.38 -48.47 -9.14
N THR A 97 14.16 -47.35 -9.24
CA THR A 97 15.00 -47.08 -10.41
C THR A 97 16.00 -48.24 -10.64
N GLY A 98 16.60 -48.78 -9.57
CA GLY A 98 17.48 -49.94 -9.65
C GLY A 98 16.81 -51.23 -10.11
N LEU A 99 15.50 -51.32 -10.05
CA LEU A 99 14.69 -52.44 -10.51
C LEU A 99 14.07 -52.21 -11.90
N ALA A 100 14.44 -51.14 -12.59
CA ALA A 100 13.84 -50.81 -13.87
C ALA A 100 14.17 -51.82 -14.98
N THR A 101 13.12 -52.39 -15.61
CA THR A 101 13.21 -53.34 -16.71
C THR A 101 12.74 -52.75 -18.05
N SER A 102 12.15 -51.55 -18.04
CA SER A 102 11.74 -50.83 -19.24
C SER A 102 12.00 -49.35 -19.12
N ILE A 103 12.18 -48.66 -20.25
CA ILE A 103 12.41 -47.22 -20.30
C ILE A 103 11.24 -46.43 -19.71
N VAL A 104 9.99 -46.89 -19.94
CA VAL A 104 8.81 -46.20 -19.40
C VAL A 104 8.77 -46.30 -17.88
N PHE A 105 9.09 -47.47 -17.33
CA PHE A 105 9.21 -47.65 -15.89
C PHE A 105 10.34 -46.82 -15.31
N LEU A 106 11.50 -46.80 -15.97
CA LEU A 106 12.63 -45.93 -15.59
C LEU A 106 12.22 -44.44 -15.54
N ALA A 107 11.57 -43.99 -16.62
CA ALA A 107 11.11 -42.59 -16.70
C ALA A 107 10.13 -42.23 -15.58
N PHE A 108 9.18 -43.15 -15.29
CA PHE A 108 8.21 -42.93 -14.22
C PHE A 108 8.87 -42.91 -12.83
N MET A 109 9.80 -43.82 -12.56
CA MET A 109 10.54 -43.87 -11.29
C MET A 109 11.43 -42.66 -11.11
N ARG A 110 12.13 -42.22 -12.15
CA ARG A 110 12.95 -40.99 -12.10
C ARG A 110 12.11 -39.72 -11.94
N SER A 111 10.95 -39.64 -12.59
CA SER A 111 10.02 -38.54 -12.37
C SER A 111 9.47 -38.54 -10.94
N GLY A 112 9.17 -39.73 -10.40
CA GLY A 112 8.76 -39.87 -9.00
C GLY A 112 9.87 -39.46 -8.01
N SER A 113 11.14 -39.81 -8.28
CA SER A 113 12.26 -39.36 -7.45
C SER A 113 12.44 -37.85 -7.44
N ALA A 114 12.03 -37.16 -8.51
CA ALA A 114 12.07 -35.70 -8.58
C ALA A 114 11.11 -34.99 -7.59
N ILE A 115 10.08 -35.72 -7.08
CA ILE A 115 9.20 -35.23 -5.99
C ILE A 115 10.01 -34.91 -4.75
N GLY A 116 10.95 -35.78 -4.37
CA GLY A 116 11.84 -35.58 -3.21
C GLY A 116 12.60 -34.26 -3.30
N LYS A 117 13.19 -33.99 -4.45
CA LYS A 117 13.90 -32.72 -4.69
C LYS A 117 12.95 -31.52 -4.64
N GLY A 118 11.75 -31.65 -5.20
CA GLY A 118 10.70 -30.62 -5.13
C GLY A 118 10.31 -30.24 -3.69
N VAL A 119 10.50 -31.16 -2.72
CA VAL A 119 10.29 -30.93 -1.29
C VAL A 119 11.49 -30.30 -0.61
N ILE A 120 12.74 -30.67 -0.97
CA ILE A 120 13.97 -30.23 -0.28
C ILE A 120 14.09 -28.70 -0.26
N ASP A 121 14.07 -28.04 -1.40
CA ASP A 121 14.32 -26.60 -1.48
C ASP A 121 13.30 -25.76 -0.66
N PRO A 122 11.98 -25.94 -0.78
CA PRO A 122 11.01 -25.16 0.00
C PRO A 122 11.02 -25.51 1.49
N THR A 123 11.18 -26.80 1.85
CA THR A 123 11.10 -27.21 3.26
C THR A 123 12.41 -27.02 4.00
N HIS A 124 13.53 -27.52 3.49
CA HIS A 124 14.84 -27.41 4.18
C HIS A 124 15.25 -25.95 4.37
N ASN A 125 15.16 -25.14 3.34
CA ASN A 125 15.53 -23.72 3.45
C ASN A 125 14.63 -22.97 4.42
N SER A 126 13.32 -23.24 4.41
CA SER A 126 12.37 -22.64 5.33
C SER A 126 12.59 -23.09 6.78
N LEU A 127 12.82 -24.39 7.03
CA LEU A 127 13.11 -24.93 8.34
C LEU A 127 14.41 -24.39 8.91
N LEU A 128 15.49 -24.33 8.11
CA LEU A 128 16.77 -23.76 8.53
C LEU A 128 16.64 -22.28 8.88
N ALA A 129 15.83 -21.52 8.14
CA ALA A 129 15.59 -20.12 8.47
C ALA A 129 14.87 -19.93 9.81
N ASP A 130 14.01 -20.87 10.23
CA ASP A 130 13.26 -20.77 11.47
C ASP A 130 13.97 -21.45 12.69
N TRP A 131 14.90 -22.38 12.49
CA TRP A 131 15.72 -22.93 13.56
C TRP A 131 16.88 -22.04 13.97
N TYR A 132 17.36 -21.15 13.07
CA TYR A 132 18.59 -20.38 13.29
C TYR A 132 18.37 -18.88 13.16
N ALA A 133 19.03 -18.14 14.06
CA ALA A 133 18.96 -16.68 14.08
C ALA A 133 19.47 -16.06 12.75
N PRO A 134 18.95 -14.90 12.32
CA PRO A 134 19.28 -14.27 11.04
C PRO A 134 20.81 -14.10 10.80
N ASN A 135 21.57 -13.80 11.83
CA ASN A 135 23.01 -13.65 11.78
C ASN A 135 23.76 -14.98 11.53
N GLN A 136 23.17 -16.14 11.86
CA GLN A 136 23.75 -17.47 11.68
C GLN A 136 23.40 -18.07 10.30
N ARG A 137 22.34 -17.61 9.63
CA ARG A 137 21.81 -18.19 8.40
C ARG A 137 22.83 -18.35 7.27
N PRO A 138 23.76 -17.40 7.00
CA PRO A 138 24.76 -17.60 5.94
C PRO A 138 25.66 -18.82 6.19
N ALA A 139 26.09 -19.05 7.42
CA ALA A 139 26.92 -20.19 7.77
C ALA A 139 26.16 -21.51 7.77
N VAL A 140 24.90 -21.49 8.24
CA VAL A 140 24.01 -22.66 8.27
C VAL A 140 23.67 -23.09 6.84
N PHE A 141 23.30 -22.18 5.95
CA PHE A 141 23.05 -22.51 4.55
C PHE A 141 24.31 -22.99 3.84
N SER A 142 25.48 -22.40 4.14
CA SER A 142 26.76 -22.88 3.57
C SER A 142 27.07 -24.30 4.02
N PHE A 143 26.88 -24.61 5.30
CA PHE A 143 27.07 -25.99 5.80
C PHE A 143 26.08 -26.97 5.16
N HIS A 144 24.81 -26.61 5.06
CA HIS A 144 23.79 -27.44 4.42
C HIS A 144 24.14 -27.71 2.95
N ARG A 145 24.59 -26.70 2.20
CA ARG A 145 24.99 -26.83 0.79
C ARG A 145 26.32 -27.55 0.59
N ALA A 146 27.20 -27.59 1.59
CA ALA A 146 28.40 -28.45 1.53
C ALA A 146 28.03 -29.95 1.43
N GLY A 147 26.81 -30.33 1.83
CA GLY A 147 26.27 -31.66 1.59
C GLY A 147 26.26 -32.06 0.12
N ASN A 148 26.01 -31.08 -0.79
CA ASN A 148 26.04 -31.34 -2.23
C ASN A 148 27.43 -31.82 -2.69
N SER A 149 28.50 -31.11 -2.30
CA SER A 149 29.86 -31.52 -2.67
C SER A 149 30.25 -32.89 -2.10
N VAL A 150 29.80 -33.17 -0.86
CA VAL A 150 30.00 -34.49 -0.26
C VAL A 150 29.25 -35.56 -1.06
N GLY A 151 28.00 -35.29 -1.47
CA GLY A 151 27.19 -36.14 -2.30
C GLY A 151 27.81 -36.41 -3.68
N ILE A 152 28.33 -35.35 -4.33
CA ILE A 152 29.02 -35.48 -5.64
C ILE A 152 30.28 -36.38 -5.53
N ILE A 153 31.15 -36.10 -4.54
CA ILE A 153 32.39 -36.85 -4.37
C ILE A 153 32.08 -38.33 -4.09
N LEU A 154 31.22 -38.58 -3.10
CA LEU A 154 30.86 -39.96 -2.75
C LEU A 154 30.07 -40.64 -3.86
N GLY A 155 29.19 -39.94 -4.53
CA GLY A 155 28.38 -40.44 -5.64
C GLY A 155 29.27 -40.87 -6.82
N ALA A 156 30.22 -40.05 -7.19
CA ALA A 156 31.18 -40.34 -8.27
C ALA A 156 32.02 -41.59 -7.98
N LEU A 157 32.58 -41.65 -6.77
CA LEU A 157 33.45 -42.78 -6.38
C LEU A 157 32.66 -44.09 -6.24
N LEU A 158 31.51 -44.04 -5.55
CA LEU A 158 30.73 -45.23 -5.27
C LEU A 158 29.95 -45.74 -6.49
N ALA A 159 29.33 -44.83 -7.27
CA ALA A 159 28.57 -45.21 -8.45
C ALA A 159 29.48 -45.80 -9.52
N GLY A 160 30.68 -45.22 -9.78
CA GLY A 160 31.61 -45.75 -10.73
C GLY A 160 32.17 -47.15 -10.32
N THR A 161 32.52 -47.31 -9.04
CA THR A 161 33.05 -48.61 -8.54
C THR A 161 31.99 -49.70 -8.47
N LEU A 162 30.79 -49.38 -7.95
CA LEU A 162 29.67 -50.34 -7.84
C LEU A 162 29.07 -50.66 -9.21
N GLY A 163 28.98 -49.70 -10.09
CA GLY A 163 28.51 -49.88 -11.46
C GLY A 163 29.39 -50.81 -12.25
N TYR A 164 30.71 -50.57 -12.18
CA TYR A 164 31.70 -51.45 -12.84
C TYR A 164 31.75 -52.87 -12.25
N ALA A 165 31.69 -52.98 -10.90
CA ALA A 165 31.82 -54.27 -10.23
C ALA A 165 30.59 -55.18 -10.36
N PHE A 166 29.39 -54.59 -10.45
CA PHE A 166 28.15 -55.34 -10.41
C PHE A 166 27.18 -54.98 -11.56
N SER A 167 26.56 -53.83 -11.53
CA SER A 167 25.65 -53.30 -12.54
C SER A 167 25.28 -51.84 -12.20
N TRP A 168 24.88 -51.09 -13.21
CA TRP A 168 24.37 -49.72 -13.01
C TRP A 168 23.15 -49.65 -12.03
N ARG A 169 22.46 -50.73 -11.79
CA ARG A 169 21.33 -50.86 -10.89
C ARG A 169 21.69 -50.82 -9.40
N VAL A 170 22.82 -51.45 -9.06
CA VAL A 170 23.25 -51.66 -7.68
C VAL A 170 23.45 -50.36 -6.89
N PRO A 171 24.05 -49.29 -7.43
CA PRO A 171 24.14 -48.00 -6.75
C PRO A 171 22.81 -47.47 -6.29
N PHE A 172 21.72 -47.50 -7.10
CA PHE A 172 20.41 -46.98 -6.72
C PHE A 172 19.76 -47.83 -5.60
N LEU A 173 19.97 -49.12 -5.56
CA LEU A 173 19.49 -49.98 -4.48
C LEU A 173 20.21 -49.69 -3.16
N ILE A 174 21.54 -49.48 -3.21
CA ILE A 174 22.36 -49.18 -2.01
C ILE A 174 22.13 -47.77 -1.50
N PHE A 175 22.03 -46.75 -2.38
CA PHE A 175 21.92 -45.35 -2.01
C PHE A 175 20.55 -45.02 -1.42
N ALA A 176 19.53 -45.80 -1.65
CA ALA A 176 18.24 -45.68 -0.98
C ALA A 176 18.34 -46.00 0.53
N ILE A 177 19.25 -46.87 0.97
CA ILE A 177 19.36 -47.29 2.39
C ILE A 177 19.72 -46.11 3.33
N PRO A 178 20.77 -45.30 3.08
CA PRO A 178 21.06 -44.13 3.90
C PRO A 178 19.87 -43.15 3.97
N THR A 179 19.11 -43.01 2.87
CA THR A 179 17.94 -42.13 2.86
C THR A 179 16.84 -42.62 3.77
N PHE A 180 16.51 -43.92 3.75
CA PHE A 180 15.57 -44.49 4.70
C PHE A 180 16.00 -44.31 6.14
N ILE A 181 17.29 -44.49 6.45
CA ILE A 181 17.83 -44.28 7.80
C ILE A 181 17.69 -42.81 8.21
N LEU A 182 18.07 -41.86 7.34
CA LEU A 182 17.97 -40.45 7.62
C LEU A 182 16.51 -39.98 7.74
N ALA A 183 15.59 -40.48 6.91
CA ALA A 183 14.18 -40.22 7.03
C ALA A 183 13.61 -40.74 8.35
N PHE A 184 14.05 -41.94 8.80
CA PHE A 184 13.67 -42.47 10.13
C PHE A 184 14.22 -41.61 11.28
N LEU A 185 15.47 -41.15 11.18
CA LEU A 185 16.04 -40.26 12.16
C LEU A 185 15.32 -38.89 12.16
N ALA A 186 14.83 -38.43 11.00
CA ALA A 186 14.11 -37.18 10.89
C ALA A 186 12.75 -37.16 11.64
N PHE A 187 12.17 -38.30 12.01
CA PHE A 187 10.99 -38.34 12.91
C PHE A 187 11.23 -37.72 14.28
N ARG A 188 12.49 -37.60 14.72
CA ARG A 188 12.85 -36.91 15.97
C ARG A 188 12.92 -35.39 15.84
N LEU A 189 12.81 -34.84 14.63
CA LEU A 189 12.81 -33.39 14.43
C LEU A 189 11.48 -32.80 14.89
N LYS A 190 11.56 -31.64 15.51
CA LYS A 190 10.39 -30.85 15.91
C LYS A 190 10.23 -29.68 14.97
N GLU A 191 9.00 -29.41 14.55
CA GLU A 191 8.67 -28.23 13.73
C GLU A 191 9.10 -26.97 14.47
N PRO A 192 9.93 -26.09 13.89
CA PRO A 192 10.27 -24.81 14.48
C PRO A 192 9.10 -23.84 14.37
N ILE A 193 9.02 -22.91 15.32
CA ILE A 193 8.00 -21.86 15.32
C ILE A 193 8.34 -20.86 14.24
N ARG A 194 7.40 -20.66 13.31
CA ARG A 194 7.56 -19.76 12.16
C ARG A 194 7.73 -18.31 12.63
N GLY A 195 8.80 -17.64 12.17
CA GLY A 195 9.04 -16.22 12.44
C GLY A 195 9.40 -15.87 13.88
N ARG A 196 9.80 -16.85 14.72
CA ARG A 196 10.20 -16.62 16.11
C ARG A 196 11.30 -15.57 16.23
N PHE A 197 12.38 -15.73 15.46
CA PHE A 197 13.53 -14.82 15.53
C PHE A 197 13.21 -13.40 15.07
N GLU A 198 12.31 -13.24 14.11
CA GLU A 198 11.86 -11.93 13.67
C GLU A 198 11.04 -11.23 14.73
N ARG A 199 10.21 -11.97 15.49
CA ARG A 199 9.44 -11.41 16.61
C ARG A 199 10.34 -11.07 17.80
N GLU A 200 11.29 -11.95 18.15
CA GLU A 200 12.30 -11.67 19.18
C GLU A 200 13.14 -10.42 18.83
N ALA A 201 13.57 -10.31 17.56
CA ALA A 201 14.30 -9.14 17.08
C ALA A 201 13.45 -7.86 17.06
N ALA A 202 12.12 -7.99 17.01
CA ALA A 202 11.17 -6.90 17.14
C ALA A 202 10.82 -6.52 18.58
N GLY A 203 11.45 -7.18 19.58
CA GLY A 203 11.28 -6.91 21.02
C GLY A 203 10.09 -7.63 21.66
N ALA A 204 9.56 -8.71 21.03
CA ALA A 204 8.54 -9.53 21.65
C ALA A 204 9.11 -10.38 22.80
N ASP A 205 8.33 -10.54 23.89
CA ASP A 205 8.66 -11.49 24.95
C ASP A 205 8.68 -12.93 24.41
N LYS A 206 9.48 -13.80 25.02
CA LYS A 206 9.66 -15.19 24.58
C LYS A 206 8.34 -15.93 24.40
N ASP A 207 7.42 -15.79 25.34
CA ASP A 207 6.10 -16.44 25.29
C ASP A 207 5.24 -16.02 24.10
N VAL A 208 5.36 -14.77 23.68
CA VAL A 208 4.63 -14.22 22.52
C VAL A 208 5.35 -14.55 21.22
N ALA A 209 6.68 -14.57 21.25
CA ALA A 209 7.48 -15.01 20.13
C ALA A 209 7.24 -16.50 19.77
N GLU A 210 6.75 -17.30 20.72
CA GLU A 210 6.42 -18.72 20.56
C GLU A 210 5.02 -19.01 20.01
N LEU A 211 4.17 -18.00 19.84
CA LEU A 211 2.84 -18.18 19.24
C LEU A 211 2.95 -18.61 17.76
N ALA A 212 2.20 -19.66 17.40
CA ALA A 212 2.14 -20.10 16.01
C ALA A 212 1.39 -19.08 15.15
N GLU A 213 1.94 -18.78 13.97
CA GLU A 213 1.27 -17.95 12.97
C GLU A 213 0.34 -18.77 12.09
N GLU A 214 -0.82 -18.21 11.73
CA GLU A 214 -1.70 -18.84 10.74
C GLU A 214 -1.03 -18.80 9.34
N PRO A 215 -0.97 -19.94 8.64
CA PRO A 215 -0.38 -20.00 7.31
C PRO A 215 -1.25 -19.26 6.29
N PRO A 216 -0.66 -18.50 5.37
CA PRO A 216 -1.40 -17.81 4.33
C PRO A 216 -1.96 -18.78 3.28
N SER A 217 -2.96 -18.33 2.52
CA SER A 217 -3.35 -19.03 1.31
C SER A 217 -2.23 -18.97 0.25
N MET A 218 -2.25 -19.88 -0.72
CA MET A 218 -1.22 -19.91 -1.78
C MET A 218 -1.17 -18.59 -2.58
N THR A 219 -2.32 -18.02 -2.88
CA THR A 219 -2.43 -16.73 -3.59
C THR A 219 -1.97 -15.56 -2.72
N GLU A 220 -2.25 -15.60 -1.42
CA GLU A 220 -1.79 -14.60 -0.46
C GLU A 220 -0.27 -14.66 -0.30
N ALA A 221 0.31 -15.88 -0.15
CA ALA A 221 1.75 -16.07 -0.04
C ALA A 221 2.49 -15.56 -1.28
N TRP A 222 1.96 -15.86 -2.48
CA TRP A 222 2.49 -15.34 -3.74
C TRP A 222 2.47 -13.81 -3.78
N ARG A 223 1.33 -13.20 -3.43
CA ARG A 223 1.15 -11.74 -3.40
C ARG A 223 2.12 -11.08 -2.41
N LEU A 224 2.24 -11.64 -1.20
CA LEU A 224 3.16 -11.12 -0.18
C LEU A 224 4.61 -11.11 -0.68
N CYS A 225 5.08 -12.20 -1.29
CA CYS A 225 6.44 -12.28 -1.82
C CYS A 225 6.66 -11.33 -3.01
N TRP A 226 5.67 -11.21 -3.90
CA TRP A 226 5.79 -10.36 -5.09
C TRP A 226 5.86 -8.87 -4.75
N LYS A 227 5.28 -8.43 -3.63
CA LYS A 227 5.30 -7.03 -3.20
C LYS A 227 6.66 -6.58 -2.64
N VAL A 228 7.47 -7.49 -2.17
CA VAL A 228 8.81 -7.19 -1.65
C VAL A 228 9.76 -6.80 -2.78
N GLU A 229 10.20 -5.54 -2.81
CA GLU A 229 11.03 -5.00 -3.88
C GLU A 229 12.35 -5.75 -4.03
N THR A 230 13.01 -6.06 -2.91
CA THR A 230 14.26 -6.84 -2.89
C THR A 230 14.07 -8.20 -3.54
N LEU A 231 12.96 -8.91 -3.27
CA LEU A 231 12.68 -10.22 -3.86
C LEU A 231 12.49 -10.11 -5.37
N ARG A 232 11.72 -9.16 -5.86
CA ARG A 232 11.53 -8.95 -7.32
C ARG A 232 12.86 -8.72 -8.05
N ARG A 233 13.75 -7.90 -7.48
CA ARG A 233 15.06 -7.62 -8.07
C ARG A 233 15.98 -8.85 -8.01
N LEU A 234 16.00 -9.57 -6.90
CA LEU A 234 16.75 -10.82 -6.79
C LEU A 234 16.23 -11.86 -7.77
N PHE A 235 14.91 -12.06 -7.86
CA PHE A 235 14.30 -13.00 -8.81
C PHE A 235 14.61 -12.61 -10.26
N ALA A 236 14.56 -11.32 -10.60
CA ALA A 236 14.92 -10.84 -11.93
C ALA A 236 16.39 -11.11 -12.30
N SER A 237 17.30 -11.29 -11.32
CA SER A 237 18.70 -11.67 -11.58
C SER A 237 18.89 -13.16 -11.83
N LEU A 238 17.97 -14.02 -11.34
CA LEU A 238 18.13 -15.48 -11.38
C LEU A 238 18.19 -16.09 -12.79
N PRO A 239 17.43 -15.64 -13.81
CA PRO A 239 17.57 -16.14 -15.17
C PRO A 239 18.99 -16.02 -15.69
N PHE A 240 19.64 -14.88 -15.45
CA PHE A 240 20.99 -14.59 -15.89
C PHE A 240 22.04 -15.44 -15.17
N VAL A 241 21.83 -15.66 -13.86
CA VAL A 241 22.70 -16.55 -13.06
C VAL A 241 22.51 -18.00 -13.49
N ALA A 242 21.26 -18.44 -13.74
CA ALA A 242 20.96 -19.81 -14.13
C ALA A 242 21.59 -20.22 -15.46
N VAL A 243 21.60 -19.33 -16.47
CA VAL A 243 22.32 -19.58 -17.74
C VAL A 243 23.77 -19.94 -17.50
N ALA A 244 24.45 -19.18 -16.64
CA ALA A 244 25.85 -19.42 -16.35
C ALA A 244 26.07 -20.70 -15.55
N VAL A 245 25.31 -20.93 -14.48
CA VAL A 245 25.46 -22.12 -13.63
C VAL A 245 25.26 -23.41 -14.43
N VAL A 246 24.17 -23.46 -15.21
CA VAL A 246 23.85 -24.65 -16.03
C VAL A 246 24.75 -24.73 -17.25
N GLY A 247 24.99 -23.61 -17.94
CA GLY A 247 25.80 -23.57 -19.17
C GLY A 247 27.24 -23.92 -18.92
N TYR A 248 27.90 -23.36 -17.90
CA TYR A 248 29.30 -23.73 -17.60
C TYR A 248 29.43 -25.16 -17.12
N ALA A 249 28.50 -25.67 -16.31
CA ALA A 249 28.50 -27.06 -15.89
C ALA A 249 28.41 -28.03 -17.10
N THR A 250 27.60 -27.69 -18.11
CA THR A 250 27.40 -28.50 -19.30
C THR A 250 28.56 -28.37 -20.32
N LEU A 251 28.95 -27.12 -20.59
CA LEU A 251 29.93 -26.82 -21.65
C LEU A 251 31.38 -27.01 -21.22
N SER A 252 31.68 -27.00 -19.92
CA SER A 252 33.09 -27.15 -19.46
C SER A 252 33.70 -28.50 -19.87
N SER A 253 32.93 -29.60 -19.76
CA SER A 253 33.38 -30.91 -20.17
C SER A 253 33.61 -30.99 -21.68
N LEU A 254 32.70 -30.39 -22.46
CA LEU A 254 32.82 -30.33 -23.92
C LEU A 254 34.00 -29.45 -24.35
N PHE A 255 34.20 -28.30 -23.67
CA PHE A 255 35.36 -27.43 -23.90
C PHE A 255 36.69 -28.13 -23.69
N TYR A 256 36.82 -28.94 -22.63
CA TYR A 256 38.04 -29.72 -22.40
C TYR A 256 38.24 -30.80 -23.48
N ALA A 257 37.15 -31.42 -23.99
CA ALA A 257 37.22 -32.41 -25.05
C ALA A 257 37.62 -31.80 -26.38
N GLU A 258 36.95 -30.73 -26.82
CA GLU A 258 37.15 -30.16 -28.15
C GLU A 258 38.43 -29.31 -28.28
N GLU A 259 38.69 -28.47 -27.25
CA GLU A 259 39.84 -27.53 -27.33
C GLU A 259 41.17 -28.13 -26.90
N PHE A 260 41.12 -29.14 -26.02
CA PHE A 260 42.37 -29.73 -25.47
C PHE A 260 42.48 -31.23 -25.74
N ASN A 261 41.53 -31.86 -26.45
CA ASN A 261 41.51 -33.28 -26.80
C ASN A 261 41.67 -34.17 -25.55
N LEU A 262 41.02 -33.80 -24.39
CA LEU A 262 41.11 -34.58 -23.18
C LEU A 262 40.08 -35.70 -23.19
N ASP A 263 40.52 -36.92 -22.82
CA ASP A 263 39.64 -38.07 -22.66
C ASP A 263 38.69 -37.93 -21.45
N GLU A 264 37.74 -38.83 -21.34
CA GLU A 264 36.72 -38.85 -20.29
C GLU A 264 37.31 -38.98 -18.88
N ARG A 265 38.40 -39.75 -18.76
CA ARG A 265 39.09 -39.97 -17.49
C ARG A 265 39.77 -38.70 -17.01
N ALA A 266 40.49 -37.99 -17.90
CA ALA A 266 41.10 -36.70 -17.59
C ALA A 266 40.06 -35.64 -17.21
N ARG A 267 38.93 -35.57 -17.93
CA ARG A 267 37.82 -34.66 -17.61
C ARG A 267 37.20 -34.97 -16.26
N GLY A 268 36.99 -36.24 -15.93
CA GLY A 268 36.49 -36.67 -14.63
C GLY A 268 37.41 -36.29 -13.47
N ILE A 269 38.75 -36.43 -13.65
CA ILE A 269 39.76 -36.02 -12.67
C ILE A 269 39.72 -34.51 -12.47
N ILE A 270 39.59 -33.70 -13.53
CA ILE A 270 39.51 -32.24 -13.46
C ILE A 270 38.23 -31.84 -12.70
N ALA A 271 37.10 -32.43 -12.99
CA ALA A 271 35.83 -32.17 -12.29
C ALA A 271 35.98 -32.46 -10.79
N ALA A 272 36.53 -33.62 -10.40
CA ALA A 272 36.76 -33.96 -9.00
C ALA A 272 37.79 -33.01 -8.31
N ALA A 273 38.80 -32.56 -9.02
CA ALA A 273 39.84 -31.66 -8.50
C ALA A 273 39.32 -30.24 -8.25
N THR A 274 38.20 -29.82 -8.88
CA THR A 274 37.61 -28.51 -8.67
C THR A 274 36.68 -28.45 -7.45
N GLU A 275 36.15 -29.56 -6.97
CA GLU A 275 35.23 -29.61 -5.80
C GLU A 275 35.82 -29.04 -4.49
N PRO A 276 37.11 -29.24 -4.14
CA PRO A 276 37.71 -28.56 -2.98
C PRO A 276 37.66 -27.03 -3.05
N ALA A 277 37.70 -26.44 -4.24
CA ALA A 277 37.60 -25.00 -4.41
C ALA A 277 36.13 -24.53 -4.10
N GLN A 278 35.14 -25.31 -4.49
CA GLN A 278 33.73 -25.07 -4.12
C GLN A 278 33.55 -25.08 -2.61
N LEU A 279 34.09 -26.07 -1.89
CA LEU A 279 34.05 -26.12 -0.43
C LEU A 279 34.76 -24.89 0.20
N GLY A 280 35.88 -24.48 -0.36
CA GLY A 280 36.58 -23.24 0.02
C GLY A 280 35.68 -22.00 -0.12
N GLY A 281 34.97 -21.88 -1.25
CA GLY A 281 34.02 -20.82 -1.52
C GLY A 281 32.86 -20.77 -0.51
N LEU A 282 32.28 -21.93 -0.18
CA LEU A 282 31.26 -22.06 0.85
C LEU A 282 31.75 -21.58 2.23
N ALA A 283 32.99 -21.95 2.61
CA ALA A 283 33.59 -21.56 3.89
C ALA A 283 33.86 -20.04 3.96
N VAL A 284 34.34 -19.44 2.88
CA VAL A 284 34.56 -17.99 2.76
C VAL A 284 33.23 -17.26 2.75
N GLY A 285 32.27 -17.72 1.97
CA GLY A 285 30.92 -17.15 1.92
C GLY A 285 30.23 -17.13 3.28
N ALA A 286 30.36 -18.23 4.05
CA ALA A 286 29.86 -18.32 5.42
C ALA A 286 30.53 -17.30 6.34
N SER A 287 31.87 -17.24 6.32
CA SER A 287 32.65 -16.38 7.23
C SER A 287 32.42 -14.90 6.99
N ILE A 288 32.39 -14.48 5.71
CA ILE A 288 32.17 -13.09 5.30
C ILE A 288 30.68 -12.75 5.45
N GLY A 289 29.77 -13.64 5.05
CA GLY A 289 28.35 -13.46 5.15
C GLY A 289 27.87 -13.18 6.58
N LEU A 290 28.39 -13.92 7.58
CA LEU A 290 28.11 -13.66 9.00
C LEU A 290 28.47 -12.23 9.42
N LYS A 291 29.64 -11.75 9.03
CA LYS A 291 30.13 -10.40 9.39
C LYS A 291 29.31 -9.31 8.66
N LEU A 292 28.96 -9.54 7.42
CA LEU A 292 28.23 -8.56 6.61
C LEU A 292 26.79 -8.41 7.06
N VAL A 293 26.07 -9.53 7.30
CA VAL A 293 24.69 -9.48 7.82
C VAL A 293 24.60 -8.81 9.18
N ALA A 294 25.59 -9.05 10.04
CA ALA A 294 25.61 -8.43 11.37
C ALA A 294 25.86 -6.91 11.31
N ARG A 295 26.57 -6.42 10.28
CA ARG A 295 26.88 -5.00 10.12
C ARG A 295 25.78 -4.25 9.37
N ASP A 296 25.39 -4.74 8.20
CA ASP A 296 24.36 -4.19 7.33
C ASP A 296 23.89 -5.27 6.34
N PRO A 297 22.60 -5.67 6.35
CA PRO A 297 22.07 -6.65 5.41
C PRO A 297 22.26 -6.28 3.94
N GLY A 298 22.33 -4.99 3.60
CA GLY A 298 22.60 -4.54 2.22
C GLY A 298 23.98 -4.92 1.71
N LEU A 299 24.95 -5.06 2.62
CA LEU A 299 26.32 -5.44 2.25
C LEU A 299 26.41 -6.89 1.76
N ILE A 300 25.54 -7.79 2.22
CA ILE A 300 25.55 -9.16 1.71
C ILE A 300 25.18 -9.19 0.23
N ILE A 301 24.18 -8.44 -0.20
CA ILE A 301 23.76 -8.38 -1.60
C ILE A 301 24.88 -7.77 -2.48
N LYS A 302 25.54 -6.71 -2.00
CA LYS A 302 26.68 -6.13 -2.72
C LYS A 302 27.84 -7.14 -2.85
N PHE A 303 28.09 -7.92 -1.80
CA PHE A 303 29.09 -8.98 -1.82
C PHE A 303 28.73 -10.09 -2.82
N LEU A 304 27.45 -10.51 -2.88
CA LEU A 304 26.98 -11.48 -3.86
C LEU A 304 27.13 -10.94 -5.30
N ALA A 305 26.75 -9.69 -5.53
CA ALA A 305 26.92 -9.05 -6.83
C ALA A 305 28.40 -8.96 -7.24
N LEU A 306 29.29 -8.62 -6.31
CA LEU A 306 30.72 -8.63 -6.54
C LEU A 306 31.23 -10.04 -6.87
N SER A 307 30.81 -11.06 -6.10
CA SER A 307 31.18 -12.46 -6.35
C SER A 307 30.70 -12.92 -7.73
N THR A 308 29.46 -12.59 -8.10
CA THR A 308 28.90 -12.90 -9.43
C THR A 308 29.67 -12.18 -10.55
N THR A 309 30.09 -10.93 -10.32
CA THR A 309 30.94 -10.18 -11.27
C THR A 309 32.29 -10.84 -11.43
N LEU A 310 32.92 -11.26 -10.32
CA LEU A 310 34.19 -12.01 -10.39
C LEU A 310 34.03 -13.33 -11.13
N THR A 311 32.92 -14.04 -10.89
CA THR A 311 32.61 -15.28 -11.65
C THR A 311 32.51 -14.98 -13.15
N SER A 312 31.89 -13.89 -13.57
CA SER A 312 31.81 -13.48 -14.98
C SER A 312 33.19 -13.25 -15.59
N ILE A 313 34.09 -12.59 -14.87
CA ILE A 313 35.46 -12.36 -15.32
C ILE A 313 36.26 -13.69 -15.41
N MET A 314 36.12 -14.55 -14.40
CA MET A 314 36.81 -15.88 -14.41
C MET A 314 36.26 -16.76 -15.53
N ALA A 315 34.99 -16.67 -15.87
CA ALA A 315 34.33 -17.36 -16.97
C ALA A 315 34.89 -16.93 -18.33
N ALA A 316 35.12 -15.62 -18.51
CA ALA A 316 35.85 -15.13 -19.70
C ALA A 316 37.29 -15.66 -19.74
N GLY A 317 37.96 -15.69 -18.60
CA GLY A 317 39.30 -16.25 -18.48
C GLY A 317 39.35 -17.74 -18.84
N LEU A 318 38.35 -18.54 -18.45
CA LEU A 318 38.21 -19.94 -18.83
C LEU A 318 38.09 -20.08 -20.35
N ALA A 319 37.13 -19.34 -20.95
CA ALA A 319 36.88 -19.43 -22.40
C ALA A 319 38.08 -19.00 -23.24
N LEU A 320 38.91 -18.05 -22.77
CA LEU A 320 40.08 -17.52 -23.45
C LEU A 320 41.35 -18.27 -23.09
N SER A 321 41.31 -19.30 -22.27
CA SER A 321 42.49 -20.03 -21.79
C SER A 321 43.20 -20.73 -22.95
N PRO A 322 44.53 -20.44 -23.19
CA PRO A 322 45.26 -21.11 -24.24
C PRO A 322 45.92 -22.43 -23.81
N ARG A 323 45.93 -22.73 -22.50
CA ARG A 323 46.55 -23.92 -21.92
C ARG A 323 45.64 -24.59 -20.91
N VAL A 324 45.67 -25.93 -20.85
CA VAL A 324 44.83 -26.74 -19.93
C VAL A 324 44.92 -26.32 -18.48
N TRP A 325 46.11 -26.07 -17.94
CA TRP A 325 46.30 -25.70 -16.54
C TRP A 325 45.66 -24.34 -16.22
N MET A 326 45.64 -23.38 -17.15
CA MET A 326 44.96 -22.10 -16.99
C MET A 326 43.45 -22.32 -16.97
N ALA A 327 42.92 -23.17 -17.86
CA ALA A 327 41.50 -23.50 -17.86
C ALA A 327 41.07 -24.17 -16.55
N ILE A 328 41.88 -25.11 -16.02
CA ILE A 328 41.62 -25.75 -14.72
C ILE A 328 41.59 -24.70 -13.59
N ALA A 329 42.57 -23.78 -13.57
CA ALA A 329 42.64 -22.73 -12.56
C ALA A 329 41.41 -21.82 -12.59
N PHE A 330 41.02 -21.35 -13.79
CA PHE A 330 39.81 -20.52 -13.93
C PHE A 330 38.56 -21.31 -13.57
N ASN A 331 38.42 -22.58 -13.95
CA ASN A 331 37.29 -23.43 -13.57
C ASN A 331 37.17 -23.58 -12.05
N ALA A 332 38.30 -23.81 -11.36
CA ALA A 332 38.32 -23.86 -9.89
C ALA A 332 37.91 -22.51 -9.25
N LEU A 333 38.37 -21.39 -9.84
CA LEU A 333 37.96 -20.06 -9.38
C LEU A 333 36.47 -19.78 -9.62
N ILE A 334 35.89 -20.25 -10.74
CA ILE A 334 34.46 -20.20 -11.02
C ILE A 334 33.71 -20.99 -9.94
N ALA A 335 34.10 -22.24 -9.68
CA ALA A 335 33.49 -23.10 -8.66
C ALA A 335 33.55 -22.43 -7.27
N PHE A 336 34.69 -21.81 -6.92
CA PHE A 336 34.88 -21.07 -5.68
C PHE A 336 33.92 -19.87 -5.58
N THR A 337 33.87 -19.00 -6.60
CA THR A 337 33.08 -17.77 -6.57
C THR A 337 31.56 -18.02 -6.66
N ILE A 338 31.14 -19.01 -7.45
CA ILE A 338 29.71 -19.42 -7.50
C ILE A 338 29.25 -19.98 -6.15
N ALA A 339 30.11 -20.77 -5.49
CA ALA A 339 29.79 -21.37 -4.21
C ALA A 339 29.50 -20.34 -3.09
N ILE A 340 30.09 -19.17 -3.17
CA ILE A 340 29.80 -18.03 -2.29
C ILE A 340 28.36 -17.52 -2.48
N VAL A 341 27.86 -17.49 -3.73
CA VAL A 341 26.60 -16.84 -4.08
C VAL A 341 25.41 -17.59 -3.49
N GLY A 342 25.36 -18.91 -3.62
CA GLY A 342 24.20 -19.73 -3.25
C GLY A 342 23.73 -19.52 -1.81
N PRO A 343 24.54 -19.82 -0.78
CA PRO A 343 24.16 -19.66 0.62
C PRO A 343 23.85 -18.20 1.02
N GLY A 344 24.62 -17.26 0.46
CA GLY A 344 24.41 -15.84 0.68
C GLY A 344 23.07 -15.34 0.13
N LEU A 345 22.70 -15.82 -1.07
CA LEU A 345 21.40 -15.54 -1.69
C LEU A 345 20.27 -16.11 -0.85
N LEU A 346 20.38 -17.35 -0.41
CA LEU A 346 19.37 -17.98 0.48
C LEU A 346 19.23 -17.22 1.80
N ALA A 347 20.34 -16.75 2.36
CA ALA A 347 20.32 -15.93 3.56
C ALA A 347 19.60 -14.59 3.31
N ALA A 348 19.91 -13.89 2.21
CA ALA A 348 19.24 -12.63 1.84
C ALA A 348 17.75 -12.83 1.60
N LEU A 349 17.37 -13.88 0.86
CA LEU A 349 15.98 -14.25 0.64
C LEU A 349 15.27 -14.55 1.97
N SER A 350 15.88 -15.30 2.88
CA SER A 350 15.30 -15.63 4.18
C SER A 350 15.03 -14.42 5.07
N LEU A 351 15.77 -13.31 4.87
CA LEU A 351 15.58 -12.06 5.60
C LEU A 351 14.45 -11.21 5.03
N ALA A 352 14.29 -11.24 3.71
CA ALA A 352 13.30 -10.43 2.98
C ALA A 352 11.94 -11.12 2.84
N ILE A 353 11.88 -12.46 2.83
CA ILE A 353 10.63 -13.21 2.72
C ILE A 353 9.87 -13.16 4.05
N PRO A 354 8.58 -12.77 4.06
CA PRO A 354 7.75 -12.86 5.25
C PRO A 354 7.74 -14.28 5.85
N PRO A 355 7.92 -14.45 7.17
CA PRO A 355 8.10 -15.77 7.80
C PRO A 355 6.99 -16.77 7.47
N ARG A 356 5.74 -16.31 7.40
CA ARG A 356 4.56 -17.13 7.11
C ARG A 356 4.48 -17.63 5.66
N ALA A 357 5.16 -16.96 4.70
CA ALA A 357 5.19 -17.31 3.27
C ALA A 357 6.56 -17.81 2.80
N ARG A 358 7.40 -18.30 3.74
CA ARG A 358 8.83 -18.55 3.49
C ARG A 358 9.05 -19.67 2.48
N SER A 359 8.30 -20.76 2.57
CA SER A 359 8.41 -21.89 1.63
C SER A 359 8.02 -21.48 0.21
N MET A 360 6.95 -20.73 0.05
CA MET A 360 6.53 -20.18 -1.23
C MET A 360 7.59 -19.21 -1.80
N GLY A 361 8.13 -18.31 -0.97
CA GLY A 361 9.14 -17.35 -1.41
C GLY A 361 10.42 -18.01 -1.93
N PHE A 362 10.89 -19.08 -1.30
CA PHE A 362 12.02 -19.85 -1.82
C PHE A 362 11.71 -20.55 -3.14
N SER A 363 10.52 -21.11 -3.29
CA SER A 363 10.09 -21.79 -4.54
C SER A 363 9.87 -20.83 -5.69
N MET A 364 9.39 -19.61 -5.43
CA MET A 364 9.30 -18.56 -6.45
C MET A 364 10.69 -18.26 -7.03
N GLY A 365 11.73 -18.18 -6.19
CA GLY A 365 13.10 -18.00 -6.64
C GLY A 365 13.53 -19.07 -7.65
N SER A 366 13.30 -20.34 -7.33
CA SER A 366 13.66 -21.44 -8.25
C SER A 366 12.90 -21.37 -9.59
N LEU A 367 11.61 -20.96 -9.57
CA LEU A 367 10.82 -20.83 -10.78
C LEU A 367 11.36 -19.71 -11.71
N TRP A 368 11.85 -18.62 -11.13
CA TRP A 368 12.43 -17.50 -11.89
C TRP A 368 13.79 -17.84 -12.54
N ALA A 369 14.41 -18.96 -12.18
CA ALA A 369 15.59 -19.46 -12.90
C ALA A 369 15.24 -20.02 -14.29
N LEU A 370 14.00 -20.51 -14.51
CA LEU A 370 13.56 -21.15 -15.75
C LEU A 370 13.76 -20.33 -17.03
N PRO A 371 13.40 -19.03 -17.09
CA PRO A 371 13.60 -18.26 -18.32
C PRO A 371 15.04 -18.22 -18.79
N GLY A 372 16.01 -18.33 -17.87
CA GLY A 372 17.43 -18.40 -18.23
C GLY A 372 17.78 -19.66 -19.04
N LEU A 373 17.12 -20.78 -18.77
CA LEU A 373 17.41 -22.03 -19.49
C LEU A 373 17.08 -21.94 -20.98
N PHE A 374 16.12 -21.08 -21.36
CA PHE A 374 15.79 -20.85 -22.78
C PHE A 374 16.89 -20.07 -23.54
N ALA A 375 17.83 -19.44 -22.85
CA ALA A 375 18.98 -18.81 -23.49
C ALA A 375 20.10 -19.80 -23.84
N LEU A 376 20.11 -21.00 -23.26
CA LEU A 376 21.14 -22.01 -23.52
C LEU A 376 21.17 -22.49 -24.99
N PRO A 377 20.06 -22.68 -25.70
CA PRO A 377 20.07 -23.00 -27.13
C PRO A 377 20.79 -21.93 -27.96
N LEU A 378 20.65 -20.64 -27.61
CA LEU A 378 21.37 -19.56 -28.27
C LEU A 378 22.90 -19.67 -28.03
N VAL A 379 23.28 -20.00 -26.80
CA VAL A 379 24.71 -20.26 -26.47
C VAL A 379 25.24 -21.44 -27.28
N GLY A 380 24.46 -22.52 -27.42
CA GLY A 380 24.79 -23.67 -28.24
C GLY A 380 24.92 -23.31 -29.70
N TRP A 381 23.98 -22.56 -30.27
CA TRP A 381 24.03 -22.09 -31.66
C TRP A 381 25.26 -21.23 -31.95
N VAL A 382 25.64 -20.33 -31.03
CA VAL A 382 26.89 -19.56 -31.14
C VAL A 382 28.11 -20.51 -31.12
N GLY A 383 28.08 -21.52 -30.24
CA GLY A 383 29.12 -22.54 -30.17
C GLY A 383 29.29 -23.35 -31.46
N ASP A 384 28.16 -23.77 -32.06
CA ASP A 384 28.16 -24.56 -33.30
C ASP A 384 28.66 -23.75 -34.51
N ASN A 385 28.31 -22.45 -34.59
CA ASN A 385 28.66 -21.62 -35.75
C ASN A 385 30.02 -20.91 -35.64
N TRP A 386 30.44 -20.57 -34.41
CA TRP A 386 31.65 -19.76 -34.20
C TRP A 386 32.70 -20.41 -33.27
N GLY A 387 32.37 -21.61 -32.73
CA GLY A 387 33.24 -22.36 -31.84
C GLY A 387 32.85 -22.23 -30.37
N ILE A 388 33.19 -23.26 -29.59
CA ILE A 388 32.80 -23.39 -28.19
C ILE A 388 33.27 -22.25 -27.31
N ARG A 389 34.46 -21.65 -27.61
CA ARG A 389 34.98 -20.48 -26.88
C ARG A 389 34.05 -19.29 -26.98
N GLN A 390 33.50 -19.01 -28.16
CA GLN A 390 32.59 -17.91 -28.43
C GLN A 390 31.23 -18.14 -27.73
N GLY A 391 30.74 -19.38 -27.76
CA GLY A 391 29.55 -19.78 -27.01
C GLY A 391 29.71 -19.53 -25.50
N MET A 392 30.85 -19.92 -24.93
CA MET A 392 31.14 -19.68 -23.51
C MET A 392 31.31 -18.18 -23.21
N LEU A 393 31.97 -17.41 -24.10
CA LEU A 393 32.12 -15.96 -23.92
C LEU A 393 30.80 -15.21 -23.91
N LEU A 394 29.78 -15.67 -24.67
CA LEU A 394 28.46 -15.07 -24.67
C LEU A 394 27.78 -15.09 -23.27
N MET A 395 28.08 -16.10 -22.46
CA MET A 395 27.52 -16.19 -21.11
C MET A 395 28.12 -15.13 -20.16
N THR A 396 29.32 -14.60 -20.46
CA THR A 396 29.98 -13.59 -19.61
C THR A 396 29.16 -12.30 -19.44
N PRO A 397 28.76 -11.57 -20.53
CA PRO A 397 27.93 -10.38 -20.36
C PRO A 397 26.56 -10.70 -19.76
N ILE A 398 25.99 -11.88 -20.04
CA ILE A 398 24.71 -12.30 -19.45
C ILE A 398 24.84 -12.38 -17.92
N LEU A 399 25.88 -13.04 -17.41
CA LEU A 399 26.13 -13.17 -15.99
C LEU A 399 26.45 -11.81 -15.33
N PHE A 400 27.18 -10.94 -16.04
CA PHE A 400 27.47 -9.58 -15.57
C PHE A 400 26.20 -8.73 -15.41
N ILE A 401 25.27 -8.81 -16.36
CA ILE A 401 23.94 -8.16 -16.24
C ILE A 401 23.21 -8.69 -15.00
N GLY A 402 23.23 -10.01 -14.78
CA GLY A 402 22.66 -10.63 -13.57
C GLY A 402 23.27 -10.05 -12.29
N ALA A 403 24.58 -9.85 -12.25
CA ALA A 403 25.29 -9.24 -11.12
C ALA A 403 24.85 -7.79 -10.87
N LEU A 404 24.66 -6.98 -11.91
CA LEU A 404 24.20 -5.60 -11.80
C LEU A 404 22.76 -5.54 -11.25
N ILE A 405 21.87 -6.38 -11.78
CA ILE A 405 20.48 -6.48 -11.30
C ILE A 405 20.47 -6.91 -9.83
N MET A 406 21.24 -7.94 -9.47
CA MET A 406 21.39 -8.41 -8.08
C MET A 406 21.87 -7.28 -7.17
N GLY A 407 22.93 -6.55 -7.57
CA GLY A 407 23.49 -5.43 -6.82
C GLY A 407 22.47 -4.30 -6.55
N SER A 408 21.56 -4.07 -7.49
CA SER A 408 20.49 -3.06 -7.34
C SER A 408 19.53 -3.35 -6.19
N ALA A 409 19.36 -4.62 -5.81
CA ALA A 409 18.50 -5.05 -4.71
C ALA A 409 19.04 -4.61 -3.33
N ALA A 410 20.32 -4.27 -3.22
CA ALA A 410 20.94 -3.84 -1.95
C ALA A 410 20.33 -2.56 -1.36
N LYS A 411 19.75 -1.69 -2.20
CA LYS A 411 19.12 -0.44 -1.75
C LYS A 411 17.77 -0.68 -1.06
N GLY A 412 17.06 -1.76 -1.40
CA GLY A 412 15.72 -2.07 -0.88
C GLY A 412 15.73 -2.94 0.37
N ILE A 413 16.72 -3.80 0.56
CA ILE A 413 16.68 -4.89 1.56
C ILE A 413 16.51 -4.40 3.00
N VAL A 414 17.14 -3.30 3.39
CA VAL A 414 17.03 -2.76 4.75
C VAL A 414 15.59 -2.33 5.02
N LYS A 415 14.98 -1.66 4.04
CA LYS A 415 13.58 -1.22 4.07
C LYS A 415 12.61 -2.41 4.16
N ASP A 416 12.84 -3.45 3.36
CA ASP A 416 11.99 -4.64 3.33
C ASP A 416 12.10 -5.46 4.63
N ILE A 417 13.32 -5.59 5.19
CA ILE A 417 13.52 -6.22 6.50
C ILE A 417 12.82 -5.45 7.61
N GLU A 418 12.87 -4.12 7.58
CA GLU A 418 12.18 -3.26 8.55
C GLU A 418 10.66 -3.45 8.46
N GLN A 419 10.11 -3.59 7.26
CA GLN A 419 8.69 -3.92 7.04
C GLN A 419 8.32 -5.28 7.64
N VAL A 420 9.13 -6.31 7.41
CA VAL A 420 8.92 -7.65 8.01
C VAL A 420 8.96 -7.58 9.54
N ARG A 421 9.89 -6.81 10.11
CA ARG A 421 10.00 -6.61 11.56
C ARG A 421 8.81 -5.83 12.13
N SER A 422 8.35 -4.77 11.46
CA SER A 422 7.20 -3.98 11.91
C SER A 422 5.92 -4.82 11.93
N SER A 423 5.70 -5.65 10.92
CA SER A 423 4.59 -6.59 10.87
C SER A 423 4.67 -7.63 12.01
N ALA A 424 5.86 -8.18 12.27
CA ALA A 424 6.06 -9.11 13.38
C ALA A 424 5.80 -8.45 14.75
N ARG A 425 6.25 -7.20 14.94
CA ARG A 425 6.04 -6.43 16.17
C ARG A 425 4.55 -6.14 16.39
N ALA A 426 3.84 -5.65 15.40
CA ALA A 426 2.41 -5.33 15.50
C ALA A 426 1.58 -6.56 15.89
N ARG A 427 1.88 -7.72 15.30
CA ARG A 427 1.19 -8.98 15.62
C ARG A 427 1.53 -9.48 17.03
N SER A 428 2.79 -9.37 17.45
CA SER A 428 3.21 -9.73 18.81
C SER A 428 2.52 -8.86 19.86
N GLU A 429 2.38 -7.57 19.59
CA GLU A 429 1.66 -6.62 20.44
C GLU A 429 0.18 -6.98 20.56
N ALA A 430 -0.48 -7.28 19.43
CA ALA A 430 -1.87 -7.75 19.44
C ALA A 430 -2.06 -9.05 20.23
N ALA A 431 -1.12 -9.99 20.09
CA ALA A 431 -1.15 -11.25 20.84
C ALA A 431 -0.92 -11.06 22.35
N MET A 432 0.00 -10.16 22.74
CA MET A 432 0.23 -9.78 24.13
C MET A 432 -1.00 -9.13 24.76
N ALA A 433 -1.59 -8.16 24.06
CA ALA A 433 -2.80 -7.49 24.55
C ALA A 433 -3.93 -8.49 24.80
N ARG A 434 -4.08 -9.50 23.90
CA ARG A 434 -5.07 -10.58 24.07
C ARG A 434 -4.79 -11.45 25.31
N LYS A 435 -3.53 -11.79 25.58
CA LYS A 435 -3.14 -12.53 26.80
C LYS A 435 -3.42 -11.76 28.09
N LYS A 436 -3.27 -10.42 28.06
CA LYS A 436 -3.55 -9.54 29.22
C LYS A 436 -5.05 -9.24 29.41
N GLY A 437 -5.93 -9.70 28.52
CA GLY A 437 -7.36 -9.36 28.54
C GLY A 437 -7.70 -8.01 27.95
N GLU A 438 -6.73 -7.30 27.37
CA GLU A 438 -6.87 -6.01 26.68
C GLU A 438 -6.88 -6.24 25.17
N ALA A 439 -7.79 -7.08 24.68
CA ALA A 439 -7.83 -7.49 23.27
C ALA A 439 -7.94 -6.27 22.35
N LYS A 440 -6.92 -6.02 21.53
CA LYS A 440 -6.94 -5.03 20.45
C LYS A 440 -7.43 -5.71 19.19
N LEU A 441 -8.62 -5.30 18.74
CA LEU A 441 -9.26 -5.87 17.55
C LEU A 441 -8.61 -5.34 16.26
N LEU A 442 -8.34 -4.03 16.22
CA LEU A 442 -7.64 -3.37 15.13
C LEU A 442 -6.37 -2.69 15.67
N LEU A 443 -5.27 -2.87 14.96
CA LEU A 443 -3.99 -2.27 15.30
C LEU A 443 -3.31 -1.79 14.02
N THR A 444 -2.90 -0.52 13.97
CA THR A 444 -2.03 0.00 12.92
C THR A 444 -0.69 0.42 13.51
N ARG A 445 0.42 0.15 12.81
CA ARG A 445 1.76 0.54 13.23
C ARG A 445 2.55 1.08 12.05
N ASN A 446 3.04 2.30 12.21
CA ASN A 446 3.86 3.03 11.23
C ASN A 446 3.24 3.06 9.82
N VAL A 447 1.91 3.19 9.72
CA VAL A 447 1.20 3.18 8.43
C VAL A 447 1.52 4.47 7.66
N GLN A 448 2.06 4.30 6.46
CA GLN A 448 2.40 5.38 5.53
C GLN A 448 1.65 5.17 4.22
N VAL A 449 1.11 6.24 3.68
CA VAL A 449 0.37 6.23 2.41
C VAL A 449 0.76 7.43 1.58
N SER A 450 0.99 7.21 0.29
CA SER A 450 1.26 8.25 -0.70
C SER A 450 0.30 8.11 -1.88
N TYR A 451 -0.10 9.24 -2.47
CA TYR A 451 -0.78 9.30 -3.76
C TYR A 451 0.21 9.84 -4.79
N ASP A 452 0.48 9.07 -5.83
CA ASP A 452 1.42 9.34 -6.92
C ASP A 452 2.88 9.66 -6.50
N LYS A 453 3.21 10.49 -5.68
CA LYS A 453 4.53 10.79 -5.08
C LYS A 453 4.39 11.71 -3.87
N VAL A 454 3.15 12.08 -3.54
CA VAL A 454 2.88 12.94 -2.39
C VAL A 454 2.50 12.08 -1.21
N GLN A 455 3.33 12.05 -0.19
CA GLN A 455 3.04 11.33 1.05
C GLN A 455 1.98 12.09 1.84
N VAL A 456 0.94 11.36 2.27
CA VAL A 456 -0.20 11.87 3.03
C VAL A 456 -0.19 11.38 4.48
N LEU A 457 0.19 10.11 4.70
CA LEU A 457 0.33 9.54 6.05
C LEU A 457 1.80 9.28 6.37
N PHE A 458 2.26 9.74 7.54
CA PHE A 458 3.66 9.72 7.96
C PHE A 458 3.89 8.85 9.19
N GLY A 459 3.47 7.58 9.13
CA GLY A 459 3.69 6.64 10.22
C GLY A 459 2.60 6.71 11.29
N ILE A 460 1.39 6.27 10.94
CA ILE A 460 0.21 6.30 11.81
C ILE A 460 0.15 5.05 12.69
N ASP A 461 0.04 5.29 13.98
CA ASP A 461 -0.17 4.27 15.02
C ASP A 461 -1.51 4.50 15.69
N ILE A 462 -2.48 3.60 15.47
CA ILE A 462 -3.73 3.57 16.21
C ILE A 462 -4.05 2.14 16.65
N ASP A 463 -4.84 2.02 17.69
CA ASP A 463 -5.38 0.77 18.18
C ASP A 463 -6.84 0.95 18.64
N VAL A 464 -7.65 -0.07 18.41
CA VAL A 464 -9.06 -0.09 18.80
C VAL A 464 -9.40 -1.43 19.41
N GLY A 465 -10.01 -1.40 20.61
CA GLY A 465 -10.49 -2.58 21.31
C GLY A 465 -11.82 -3.09 20.78
N GLU A 466 -12.23 -4.27 21.22
CA GLU A 466 -13.56 -4.82 20.94
C GLU A 466 -14.62 -3.96 21.67
N GLY A 467 -15.64 -3.51 20.95
CA GLY A 467 -16.70 -2.66 21.50
C GLY A 467 -16.29 -1.22 21.84
N GLU A 468 -15.06 -0.82 21.49
CA GLU A 468 -14.55 0.54 21.74
C GLU A 468 -14.95 1.49 20.62
N ILE A 469 -15.39 2.70 20.98
CA ILE A 469 -15.63 3.80 20.06
C ILE A 469 -14.44 4.77 20.12
N VAL A 470 -13.74 4.90 19.01
CA VAL A 470 -12.57 5.78 18.86
C VAL A 470 -12.89 6.92 17.90
N ALA A 471 -12.70 8.16 18.36
CA ALA A 471 -12.80 9.33 17.52
C ALA A 471 -11.46 9.65 16.83
N LEU A 472 -11.47 9.84 15.52
CA LEU A 472 -10.35 10.35 14.75
C LEU A 472 -10.63 11.81 14.36
N LEU A 473 -10.06 12.74 15.11
CA LEU A 473 -10.21 14.17 14.98
C LEU A 473 -9.04 14.78 14.22
N GLY A 474 -9.22 15.99 13.68
CA GLY A 474 -8.15 16.73 13.04
C GLY A 474 -8.66 17.63 11.93
N THR A 475 -7.78 18.52 11.47
CA THR A 475 -8.07 19.50 10.42
C THR A 475 -8.43 18.83 9.08
N ASN A 476 -9.11 19.58 8.20
CA ASN A 476 -9.36 19.12 6.84
C ASN A 476 -8.02 18.91 6.12
N GLY A 477 -7.91 17.82 5.33
CA GLY A 477 -6.65 17.44 4.69
C GLY A 477 -5.62 16.77 5.61
N ALA A 478 -5.93 16.54 6.91
CA ALA A 478 -5.00 15.85 7.82
C ALA A 478 -4.75 14.37 7.47
N GLY A 479 -5.51 13.78 6.54
CA GLY A 479 -5.34 12.39 6.10
C GLY A 479 -6.31 11.40 6.75
N LYS A 480 -7.34 11.85 7.45
CA LYS A 480 -8.31 10.99 8.17
C LYS A 480 -8.99 9.97 7.26
N SER A 481 -9.63 10.40 6.18
CA SER A 481 -10.27 9.51 5.20
C SER A 481 -9.26 8.62 4.47
N THR A 482 -8.01 9.08 4.29
CA THR A 482 -6.93 8.25 3.74
C THR A 482 -6.59 7.09 4.67
N LEU A 483 -6.58 7.32 5.99
CA LEU A 483 -6.36 6.26 6.97
C LEU A 483 -7.50 5.23 6.96
N LEU A 484 -8.77 5.68 6.91
CA LEU A 484 -9.91 4.76 6.79
C LEU A 484 -9.83 3.93 5.50
N LYS A 485 -9.47 4.55 4.37
CA LYS A 485 -9.25 3.85 3.09
C LYS A 485 -8.09 2.86 3.15
N ALA A 486 -7.04 3.16 3.92
CA ALA A 486 -5.93 2.23 4.12
C ALA A 486 -6.34 1.02 4.96
N ILE A 487 -7.14 1.22 6.02
CA ILE A 487 -7.66 0.15 6.87
C ILE A 487 -8.63 -0.75 6.10
N SER A 488 -9.49 -0.18 5.25
CA SER A 488 -10.43 -0.94 4.41
C SER A 488 -9.80 -1.52 3.14
N GLY A 489 -8.52 -1.23 2.86
CA GLY A 489 -7.79 -1.73 1.68
C GLY A 489 -8.14 -1.04 0.37
N VAL A 490 -8.99 0.01 0.38
CA VAL A 490 -9.31 0.83 -0.81
C VAL A 490 -8.08 1.57 -1.31
N THR A 491 -7.22 2.00 -0.39
CA THR A 491 -5.89 2.55 -0.69
C THR A 491 -4.86 1.66 -0.01
N GLU A 492 -3.86 1.24 -0.76
CA GLU A 492 -2.81 0.39 -0.20
C GLU A 492 -1.80 1.23 0.60
N ALA A 493 -1.38 0.70 1.76
CA ALA A 493 -0.30 1.31 2.54
C ALA A 493 1.06 1.05 1.88
N ASP A 494 1.88 2.09 1.72
CA ASP A 494 3.24 1.97 1.19
C ASP A 494 4.17 1.29 2.19
N ARG A 495 3.92 1.54 3.49
CA ARG A 495 4.67 1.00 4.64
C ARG A 495 3.79 0.86 5.86
N GLY A 496 4.33 0.14 6.84
CA GLY A 496 3.66 -0.10 8.11
C GLY A 496 2.87 -1.39 8.09
N THR A 497 2.04 -1.58 9.11
CA THR A 497 1.29 -2.82 9.28
C THR A 497 -0.08 -2.52 9.84
N ILE A 498 -1.10 -3.18 9.29
CA ILE A 498 -2.48 -3.14 9.74
C ILE A 498 -2.87 -4.56 10.15
N VAL A 499 -3.21 -4.74 11.42
CA VAL A 499 -3.57 -6.04 12.00
C VAL A 499 -5.02 -6.00 12.44
N LEU A 500 -5.82 -6.93 11.94
CA LEU A 500 -7.20 -7.14 12.34
C LEU A 500 -7.31 -8.50 13.04
N ASP A 501 -7.74 -8.51 14.29
CA ASP A 501 -7.95 -9.73 15.10
C ASP A 501 -6.71 -10.67 15.08
N GLY A 502 -5.51 -10.08 15.12
CA GLY A 502 -4.22 -10.79 15.05
C GLY A 502 -3.75 -11.15 13.64
N ARG A 503 -4.57 -10.96 12.60
CA ARG A 503 -4.22 -11.19 11.19
C ARG A 503 -3.72 -9.92 10.53
N ASP A 504 -2.59 -10.00 9.85
CA ASP A 504 -2.05 -8.90 9.03
C ASP A 504 -2.86 -8.75 7.74
N ILE A 505 -3.51 -7.60 7.57
CA ILE A 505 -4.36 -7.27 6.44
C ILE A 505 -3.77 -6.15 5.56
N THR A 506 -2.53 -5.72 5.82
CA THR A 506 -1.90 -4.55 5.19
C THR A 506 -1.99 -4.54 3.67
N HIS A 507 -1.83 -5.71 3.05
CA HIS A 507 -1.84 -5.87 1.59
C HIS A 507 -2.99 -6.77 1.10
N ALA A 508 -3.98 -7.00 1.94
CA ALA A 508 -5.18 -7.74 1.54
C ALA A 508 -6.06 -6.87 0.64
N PRO A 509 -6.75 -7.43 -0.36
CA PRO A 509 -7.67 -6.67 -1.19
C PRO A 509 -8.93 -6.30 -0.40
N PRO A 510 -9.64 -5.22 -0.80
CA PRO A 510 -10.81 -4.72 -0.07
C PRO A 510 -11.90 -5.77 0.19
N ASN A 511 -12.18 -6.64 -0.79
CA ASN A 511 -13.16 -7.71 -0.65
C ASN A 511 -12.77 -8.76 0.40
N GLU A 512 -11.48 -9.05 0.55
CA GLU A 512 -10.99 -9.96 1.59
C GLU A 512 -11.06 -9.30 2.97
N ILE A 513 -10.71 -8.01 3.08
CA ILE A 513 -10.80 -7.23 4.31
C ILE A 513 -12.27 -7.11 4.75
N ALA A 514 -13.18 -6.84 3.83
CA ALA A 514 -14.62 -6.82 4.12
C ALA A 514 -15.13 -8.18 4.59
N ALA A 515 -14.69 -9.29 3.95
CA ALA A 515 -15.04 -10.65 4.39
C ALA A 515 -14.48 -11.02 5.79
N LEU A 516 -13.41 -10.35 6.24
CA LEU A 516 -12.86 -10.49 7.59
C LEU A 516 -13.64 -9.68 8.64
N GLY A 517 -14.57 -8.83 8.21
CA GLY A 517 -15.47 -8.07 9.08
C GLY A 517 -15.13 -6.59 9.24
N VAL A 518 -14.42 -5.96 8.29
CA VAL A 518 -14.28 -4.50 8.24
C VAL A 518 -15.33 -3.93 7.29
N SER A 519 -16.16 -3.03 7.78
CA SER A 519 -17.13 -2.29 6.97
C SER A 519 -16.83 -0.80 7.05
N GLN A 520 -16.93 -0.10 5.92
CA GLN A 520 -16.72 1.35 5.85
C GLN A 520 -17.99 2.03 5.36
N LEU A 521 -18.43 3.05 6.10
CA LEU A 521 -19.44 4.01 5.70
C LEU A 521 -18.72 5.27 5.21
N PRO A 522 -18.63 5.49 3.88
CA PRO A 522 -17.98 6.68 3.33
C PRO A 522 -18.85 7.92 3.53
N GLY A 523 -18.23 9.09 3.70
CA GLY A 523 -18.94 10.37 3.78
C GLY A 523 -19.69 10.71 2.49
N GLY A 524 -20.93 11.13 2.59
CA GLY A 524 -21.70 11.75 1.51
C GLY A 524 -22.38 10.82 0.50
N HIS A 525 -21.86 9.63 0.20
CA HIS A 525 -22.38 8.75 -0.86
C HIS A 525 -22.28 7.27 -0.50
N ALA A 526 -23.02 6.84 0.53
CA ALA A 526 -22.98 5.47 1.02
C ALA A 526 -23.99 4.52 0.35
N ILE A 527 -24.78 5.00 -0.62
CA ILE A 527 -25.91 4.28 -1.21
C ILE A 527 -25.82 4.25 -2.75
N PHE A 528 -26.56 3.34 -3.35
CA PHE A 528 -26.83 3.31 -4.79
C PHE A 528 -28.14 4.05 -5.08
N PRO A 529 -28.12 5.31 -5.51
CA PRO A 529 -29.32 6.15 -5.55
C PRO A 529 -30.41 5.64 -6.52
N ASN A 530 -30.01 4.96 -7.60
CA ASN A 530 -30.92 4.43 -8.61
C ASN A 530 -31.54 3.06 -8.24
N LEU A 531 -31.06 2.42 -7.16
CA LEU A 531 -31.63 1.19 -6.65
C LEU A 531 -32.66 1.51 -5.55
N SER A 532 -33.66 0.63 -5.40
CA SER A 532 -34.59 0.71 -4.28
C SER A 532 -33.86 0.46 -2.95
N VAL A 533 -34.46 0.84 -1.84
CA VAL A 533 -33.96 0.57 -0.48
C VAL A 533 -33.69 -0.91 -0.30
N LYS A 534 -34.61 -1.77 -0.72
CA LYS A 534 -34.51 -3.24 -0.65
C LYS A 534 -33.30 -3.77 -1.47
N GLU A 535 -33.09 -3.25 -2.66
CA GLU A 535 -31.98 -3.64 -3.53
C GLU A 535 -30.64 -3.17 -2.97
N ASN A 536 -30.57 -1.97 -2.38
CA ASN A 536 -29.40 -1.47 -1.67
C ASN A 536 -28.98 -2.43 -0.55
N ILE A 537 -29.95 -2.85 0.29
CA ILE A 537 -29.70 -3.81 1.37
C ILE A 537 -29.33 -5.19 0.80
N ALA A 538 -29.96 -5.63 -0.28
CA ALA A 538 -29.63 -6.90 -0.93
C ALA A 538 -28.21 -6.90 -1.49
N ALA A 539 -27.72 -5.78 -2.03
CA ALA A 539 -26.35 -5.63 -2.50
C ALA A 539 -25.33 -5.83 -1.36
N SER A 540 -25.63 -5.42 -0.12
CA SER A 540 -24.76 -5.63 1.03
C SER A 540 -24.69 -7.11 1.51
N ARG A 541 -25.70 -7.95 1.16
CA ARG A 541 -25.74 -9.38 1.53
C ARG A 541 -24.68 -10.22 0.81
N TRP A 542 -24.24 -9.79 -0.35
CA TRP A 542 -23.29 -10.57 -1.15
C TRP A 542 -21.99 -10.91 -0.39
N LEU A 543 -21.55 -10.01 0.47
CA LEU A 543 -20.36 -10.23 1.32
C LEU A 543 -20.56 -11.32 2.37
N ASN A 544 -21.78 -11.61 2.79
CA ASN A 544 -22.11 -12.63 3.80
C ASN A 544 -22.30 -14.04 3.19
N ALA A 545 -22.58 -14.15 1.90
CA ALA A 545 -22.87 -15.41 1.25
C ALA A 545 -21.65 -16.39 1.22
N SER A 546 -20.42 -15.87 1.42
CA SER A 546 -19.19 -16.66 1.42
C SER A 546 -18.63 -16.99 2.80
N SER A 547 -19.21 -16.49 3.90
CA SER A 547 -18.74 -16.76 5.25
C SER A 547 -19.84 -17.36 6.14
N GLU A 548 -19.91 -18.66 6.23
CA GLU A 548 -20.65 -19.40 7.28
C GLU A 548 -20.02 -19.23 8.69
N ARG A 549 -19.20 -18.20 8.89
CA ARG A 549 -18.55 -18.00 10.19
C ARG A 549 -19.54 -17.38 11.17
N ASN A 550 -19.66 -18.00 12.35
CA ASN A 550 -20.30 -17.45 13.54
C ASN A 550 -19.60 -16.14 13.97
N LEU A 551 -19.80 -15.07 13.20
CA LEU A 551 -19.44 -13.73 13.64
C LEU A 551 -20.37 -13.40 14.80
N LYS A 552 -19.84 -13.23 16.00
CA LYS A 552 -20.52 -12.63 17.13
C LYS A 552 -20.85 -11.18 16.71
N GLY A 553 -21.98 -10.94 16.11
CA GLY A 553 -22.40 -9.64 15.60
C GLY A 553 -23.85 -9.34 15.96
N ILE A 554 -24.33 -8.22 15.48
CA ILE A 554 -25.67 -7.70 15.72
C ILE A 554 -26.73 -8.79 15.50
N LYS A 555 -27.45 -9.16 16.55
CA LYS A 555 -28.50 -10.16 16.49
C LYS A 555 -29.80 -9.63 15.85
N GLN A 556 -29.98 -8.31 15.89
CA GLN A 556 -31.16 -7.64 15.35
C GLN A 556 -31.04 -7.39 13.85
N ASN A 557 -32.15 -7.47 13.14
CA ASN A 557 -32.23 -7.07 11.74
C ASN A 557 -31.98 -5.55 11.63
N PRO A 558 -31.03 -5.06 10.80
CA PRO A 558 -30.78 -3.62 10.64
C PRO A 558 -32.04 -2.79 10.30
N LEU A 559 -33.06 -3.39 9.66
CA LEU A 559 -34.34 -2.75 9.40
C LEU A 559 -35.19 -2.53 10.65
N GLU A 560 -34.99 -3.34 11.71
CA GLU A 560 -35.66 -3.12 13.01
C GLU A 560 -35.06 -1.92 13.75
N ILE A 561 -33.77 -1.62 13.47
CA ILE A 561 -33.07 -0.47 14.04
C ILE A 561 -33.53 0.85 13.37
N PHE A 562 -33.91 0.78 12.08
CA PHE A 562 -34.33 1.93 11.29
C PHE A 562 -35.72 1.71 10.68
N PRO A 563 -36.81 1.76 11.46
CA PRO A 563 -38.17 1.49 10.96
C PRO A 563 -38.61 2.42 9.85
N GLU A 564 -38.12 3.67 9.82
CA GLU A 564 -38.43 4.65 8.78
C GLU A 564 -37.95 4.24 7.38
N ILE A 565 -36.90 3.41 7.32
CA ILE A 565 -36.38 2.86 6.06
C ILE A 565 -37.18 1.60 5.70
N ALA A 566 -37.57 0.82 6.71
CA ALA A 566 -38.37 -0.38 6.53
C ALA A 566 -39.76 -0.12 5.89
N GLU A 567 -40.30 1.07 6.08
CA GLU A 567 -41.56 1.50 5.48
C GLU A 567 -41.44 1.89 3.99
N ARG A 568 -40.19 2.07 3.48
CA ARG A 568 -39.92 2.59 2.14
C ARG A 568 -39.07 1.63 1.26
N LEU A 569 -39.21 0.34 1.49
CA LEU A 569 -38.34 -0.70 0.87
C LEU A 569 -38.33 -0.70 -0.67
N ASP A 570 -39.44 -0.37 -1.30
CA ASP A 570 -39.59 -0.41 -2.75
C ASP A 570 -39.33 0.97 -3.42
N GLU A 571 -39.09 2.03 -2.62
CA GLU A 571 -38.73 3.35 -3.17
C GLU A 571 -37.29 3.43 -3.61
N PRO A 572 -36.99 4.16 -4.72
CA PRO A 572 -35.61 4.50 -5.09
C PRO A 572 -34.91 5.25 -3.96
N ALA A 573 -33.66 4.87 -3.67
CA ALA A 573 -32.92 5.49 -2.57
C ALA A 573 -32.62 6.99 -2.79
N ALA A 574 -32.64 7.47 -4.04
CA ALA A 574 -32.55 8.88 -4.37
C ALA A 574 -33.69 9.73 -3.80
N ASN A 575 -34.87 9.13 -3.57
CA ASN A 575 -36.07 9.83 -3.04
C ASN A 575 -36.07 10.00 -1.52
N LEU A 576 -35.10 9.34 -0.85
CA LEU A 576 -34.94 9.46 0.60
C LEU A 576 -34.31 10.82 0.96
N SER A 577 -34.70 11.37 2.12
CA SER A 577 -33.99 12.52 2.69
C SER A 577 -32.56 12.19 3.00
N GLY A 578 -31.65 13.19 3.04
CA GLY A 578 -30.22 12.95 3.36
C GLY A 578 -30.03 12.12 4.64
N GLY A 579 -30.81 12.37 5.69
CA GLY A 579 -30.78 11.58 6.92
C GLY A 579 -31.22 10.12 6.72
N GLN A 580 -32.23 9.88 5.92
CA GLN A 580 -32.67 8.52 5.58
C GLN A 580 -31.67 7.79 4.69
N GLN A 581 -31.00 8.50 3.78
CA GLN A 581 -29.92 7.94 2.98
C GLN A 581 -28.74 7.50 3.86
N GLN A 582 -28.39 8.29 4.86
CA GLN A 582 -27.33 7.94 5.82
C GLN A 582 -27.74 6.74 6.69
N MET A 583 -28.99 6.70 7.14
CA MET A 583 -29.52 5.52 7.86
C MET A 583 -29.52 4.27 6.99
N LEU A 584 -29.83 4.38 5.69
CA LEU A 584 -29.74 3.27 4.76
C LEU A 584 -28.28 2.80 4.58
N GLY A 585 -27.33 3.73 4.43
CA GLY A 585 -25.91 3.41 4.36
C GLY A 585 -25.42 2.70 5.62
N LEU A 586 -25.86 3.15 6.81
CA LEU A 586 -25.54 2.50 8.07
C LEU A 586 -26.19 1.11 8.17
N ALA A 587 -27.44 0.96 7.74
CA ALA A 587 -28.11 -0.34 7.69
C ALA A 587 -27.41 -1.34 6.77
N MET A 588 -26.93 -0.89 5.60
CA MET A 588 -26.11 -1.69 4.68
C MET A 588 -24.79 -2.14 5.33
N ALA A 589 -24.09 -1.21 5.99
CA ALA A 589 -22.83 -1.50 6.69
C ALA A 589 -23.04 -2.51 7.82
N LEU A 590 -24.11 -2.38 8.59
CA LEU A 590 -24.47 -3.28 9.70
C LEU A 590 -24.94 -4.66 9.23
N HIS A 591 -25.54 -4.72 8.05
CA HIS A 591 -26.01 -6.00 7.49
C HIS A 591 -24.87 -6.99 7.28
N SER A 592 -23.64 -6.52 7.06
CA SER A 592 -22.43 -7.33 6.97
C SER A 592 -21.95 -7.88 8.33
N LYS A 593 -22.58 -7.52 9.45
CA LYS A 593 -22.19 -7.87 10.82
C LYS A 593 -20.70 -7.57 11.08
N PRO A 594 -20.27 -6.32 10.98
CA PRO A 594 -18.87 -6.00 11.02
C PRO A 594 -18.26 -6.20 12.41
N LYS A 595 -17.00 -6.64 12.46
CA LYS A 595 -16.17 -6.58 13.66
C LYS A 595 -15.66 -5.15 13.90
N VAL A 596 -15.32 -4.45 12.80
CA VAL A 596 -14.86 -3.05 12.80
C VAL A 596 -15.70 -2.25 11.83
N LEU A 597 -16.30 -1.17 12.33
CA LEU A 597 -17.08 -0.23 11.55
C LEU A 597 -16.32 1.11 11.45
N LEU A 598 -16.00 1.51 10.24
CA LEU A 598 -15.34 2.77 9.92
C LEU A 598 -16.37 3.77 9.40
N ILE A 599 -16.53 4.90 10.09
CA ILE A 599 -17.52 5.93 9.75
C ILE A 599 -16.77 7.22 9.39
N ASP A 600 -16.98 7.70 8.16
CA ASP A 600 -16.38 8.95 7.68
C ASP A 600 -17.47 10.03 7.63
N GLU A 601 -17.36 11.05 8.49
CA GLU A 601 -18.25 12.22 8.55
C GLU A 601 -19.75 11.88 8.66
N LEU A 602 -20.15 11.23 9.78
CA LEU A 602 -21.55 10.85 10.04
C LEU A 602 -22.53 12.03 10.01
N SER A 603 -22.09 13.18 10.53
CA SER A 603 -22.94 14.38 10.68
C SER A 603 -23.07 15.24 9.42
N LEU A 604 -22.31 14.92 8.36
CA LEU A 604 -22.26 15.76 7.15
C LEU A 604 -23.63 15.83 6.46
N GLY A 605 -24.16 17.03 6.33
CA GLY A 605 -25.44 17.28 5.66
C GLY A 605 -26.69 16.83 6.43
N LEU A 606 -26.55 16.42 7.69
CA LEU A 606 -27.69 16.00 8.52
C LEU A 606 -28.17 17.11 9.44
N ALA A 607 -29.51 17.16 9.65
CA ALA A 607 -30.11 18.00 10.69
C ALA A 607 -29.68 17.48 12.09
N PRO A 608 -29.43 18.36 13.07
CA PRO A 608 -29.02 17.96 14.43
C PRO A 608 -29.91 16.90 15.07
N ALA A 609 -31.20 17.00 14.90
CA ALA A 609 -32.18 16.04 15.42
C ALA A 609 -32.01 14.61 14.84
N VAL A 610 -31.54 14.48 13.59
CA VAL A 610 -31.25 13.18 12.98
C VAL A 610 -29.98 12.60 13.59
N VAL A 611 -28.98 13.44 13.79
CA VAL A 611 -27.69 13.02 14.41
C VAL A 611 -27.95 12.52 15.83
N GLU A 612 -28.72 13.26 16.65
CA GLU A 612 -29.07 12.85 18.03
C GLU A 612 -29.76 11.49 18.07
N ARG A 613 -30.49 11.10 17.02
CA ARG A 613 -31.18 9.80 16.93
C ARG A 613 -30.24 8.66 16.51
N ILE A 614 -29.19 8.93 15.71
CA ILE A 614 -28.23 7.93 15.25
C ILE A 614 -27.21 7.61 16.34
N LEU A 615 -26.84 8.56 17.19
CA LEU A 615 -25.80 8.36 18.23
C LEU A 615 -26.12 7.19 19.21
N PRO A 616 -27.33 7.04 19.76
CA PRO A 616 -27.65 5.89 20.60
C PRO A 616 -27.51 4.54 19.86
N VAL A 617 -27.83 4.53 18.55
CA VAL A 617 -27.70 3.32 17.71
C VAL A 617 -26.23 2.93 17.58
N ILE A 618 -25.34 3.89 17.34
CA ILE A 618 -23.90 3.64 17.26
C ILE A 618 -23.38 3.07 18.57
N LYS A 619 -23.82 3.63 19.71
CA LYS A 619 -23.44 3.12 21.02
C LYS A 619 -23.94 1.70 21.24
N GLN A 620 -25.19 1.41 20.88
CA GLN A 620 -25.74 0.06 20.96
C GLN A 620 -24.95 -0.96 20.11
N ILE A 621 -24.46 -0.55 18.94
CA ILE A 621 -23.61 -1.37 18.07
C ILE A 621 -22.27 -1.68 18.73
N ALA A 622 -21.64 -0.67 19.35
CA ALA A 622 -20.41 -0.85 20.11
C ALA A 622 -20.61 -1.78 21.32
N ASP A 623 -21.68 -1.58 22.09
CA ASP A 623 -22.04 -2.41 23.25
C ASP A 623 -22.23 -3.90 22.86
N GLN A 624 -22.51 -4.19 21.58
CA GLN A 624 -22.61 -5.56 21.04
C GLN A 624 -21.24 -6.14 20.61
N GLY A 625 -20.14 -5.40 20.81
CA GLY A 625 -18.78 -5.84 20.57
C GLY A 625 -18.16 -5.35 19.25
N THR A 626 -18.87 -4.56 18.44
CA THR A 626 -18.29 -3.96 17.23
C THR A 626 -17.37 -2.80 17.61
N ALA A 627 -16.10 -2.85 17.19
CA ALA A 627 -15.19 -1.71 17.31
C ALA A 627 -15.55 -0.63 16.29
N ILE A 628 -15.57 0.63 16.70
CA ILE A 628 -15.98 1.72 15.82
C ILE A 628 -14.89 2.80 15.75
N ILE A 629 -14.52 3.19 14.54
CA ILE A 629 -13.71 4.39 14.29
C ILE A 629 -14.61 5.43 13.63
N ILE A 630 -14.77 6.56 14.29
CA ILE A 630 -15.56 7.69 13.80
C ILE A 630 -14.64 8.85 13.42
N VAL A 631 -14.72 9.29 12.17
CA VAL A 631 -14.14 10.54 11.72
C VAL A 631 -15.20 11.60 11.76
N GLU A 632 -14.96 12.66 12.50
CA GLU A 632 -15.88 13.78 12.63
C GLU A 632 -15.17 15.12 12.55
N GLN A 633 -15.85 16.12 11.98
CA GLN A 633 -15.42 17.52 12.02
C GLN A 633 -15.90 18.20 13.31
N SER A 634 -17.08 17.80 13.82
CA SER A 634 -17.60 18.29 15.07
C SER A 634 -16.95 17.56 16.24
N VAL A 635 -16.01 18.25 16.90
CA VAL A 635 -15.33 17.73 18.10
C VAL A 635 -16.34 17.35 19.18
N ASN A 636 -17.38 18.17 19.39
CA ASN A 636 -18.39 17.92 20.41
C ASN A 636 -19.15 16.63 20.18
N LEU A 637 -19.54 16.36 18.92
CA LEU A 637 -20.22 15.15 18.57
C LEU A 637 -19.36 13.93 18.85
N ALA A 638 -18.10 13.97 18.40
CA ALA A 638 -17.15 12.91 18.60
C ALA A 638 -16.88 12.64 20.09
N LEU A 639 -16.71 13.70 20.90
CA LEU A 639 -16.45 13.60 22.34
C LEU A 639 -17.67 13.12 23.15
N THR A 640 -18.89 13.21 22.59
CA THR A 640 -20.11 12.76 23.26
C THR A 640 -20.22 11.23 23.28
N ILE A 641 -19.71 10.55 22.23
CA ILE A 641 -19.89 9.11 22.06
C ILE A 641 -18.61 8.30 22.13
N ALA A 642 -17.45 8.90 21.87
CA ALA A 642 -16.20 8.18 21.83
C ALA A 642 -15.54 8.02 23.22
N ASP A 643 -14.98 6.85 23.46
CA ASP A 643 -14.24 6.54 24.69
C ASP A 643 -12.85 7.18 24.66
N ARG A 644 -12.20 7.12 23.50
CA ARG A 644 -10.86 7.69 23.24
C ARG A 644 -10.88 8.50 21.94
N ALA A 645 -9.88 9.40 21.87
CA ALA A 645 -9.68 10.21 20.68
C ALA A 645 -8.21 10.19 20.23
N TYR A 646 -8.04 10.13 18.93
CA TYR A 646 -6.79 10.43 18.25
C TYR A 646 -6.93 11.78 17.55
N PHE A 647 -5.96 12.66 17.75
CA PHE A 647 -5.89 13.91 17.04
C PHE A 647 -4.81 13.85 15.95
N MET A 648 -5.23 14.07 14.72
CA MET A 648 -4.41 13.95 13.52
C MET A 648 -4.15 15.31 12.88
N GLU A 649 -2.89 15.62 12.62
CA GLU A 649 -2.45 16.84 11.95
C GLU A 649 -1.37 16.50 10.93
N LYS A 650 -1.52 17.02 9.69
CA LYS A 650 -0.54 16.86 8.62
C LYS A 650 -0.03 15.41 8.46
N GLY A 651 -0.95 14.44 8.51
CA GLY A 651 -0.63 13.03 8.34
C GLY A 651 0.08 12.36 9.50
N GLN A 652 0.06 12.95 10.71
CA GLN A 652 0.66 12.40 11.94
C GLN A 652 -0.32 12.45 13.12
N ILE A 653 -0.19 11.51 14.05
CA ILE A 653 -0.94 11.56 15.31
C ILE A 653 -0.20 12.49 16.28
N ARG A 654 -0.90 13.53 16.74
CA ARG A 654 -0.39 14.52 17.72
C ARG A 654 -0.86 14.23 19.14
N PHE A 655 -1.99 13.55 19.28
CA PHE A 655 -2.57 13.18 20.56
C PHE A 655 -3.22 11.80 20.47
N ASN A 656 -3.12 11.04 21.55
CA ASN A 656 -3.82 9.79 21.78
C ASN A 656 -4.16 9.70 23.28
N GLY A 657 -5.43 9.59 23.61
CA GLY A 657 -5.85 9.50 25.01
C GLY A 657 -7.36 9.45 25.17
N SER A 658 -7.81 9.46 26.42
CA SER A 658 -9.24 9.54 26.71
C SER A 658 -9.83 10.86 26.21
N THR A 659 -11.10 10.85 25.85
CA THR A 659 -11.80 12.08 25.47
C THR A 659 -11.77 13.14 26.57
N LYS A 660 -11.73 12.73 27.84
CA LYS A 660 -11.57 13.63 29.00
C LYS A 660 -10.20 14.31 29.02
N ASP A 661 -9.13 13.58 28.66
CA ASP A 661 -7.76 14.13 28.61
C ASP A 661 -7.62 15.12 27.46
N LEU A 662 -8.29 14.89 26.33
CA LEU A 662 -8.29 15.83 25.21
C LEU A 662 -8.97 17.17 25.59
N LEU A 663 -10.05 17.12 26.38
CA LEU A 663 -10.71 18.32 26.89
C LEU A 663 -9.81 19.19 27.79
N ASN A 664 -8.80 18.58 28.42
CA ASN A 664 -7.81 19.29 29.25
C ASN A 664 -6.62 19.86 28.41
N ARG A 665 -6.67 19.72 27.08
CA ARG A 665 -5.64 20.21 26.15
C ARG A 665 -6.21 21.29 25.22
N PRO A 666 -6.43 22.52 25.76
CA PRO A 666 -6.96 23.64 24.96
C PRO A 666 -6.07 24.06 23.81
N ASP A 667 -4.77 23.76 23.88
CA ASP A 667 -3.80 23.95 22.79
C ASP A 667 -4.14 23.09 21.55
N LEU A 668 -4.49 21.82 21.75
CA LEU A 668 -4.88 20.92 20.69
C LEU A 668 -6.30 21.23 20.18
N LEU A 669 -7.22 21.50 21.08
CA LEU A 669 -8.57 21.92 20.72
C LEU A 669 -8.57 23.23 19.94
N ARG A 670 -7.76 24.20 20.35
CA ARG A 670 -7.55 25.46 19.60
C ARG A 670 -6.96 25.22 18.21
N SER A 671 -6.04 24.26 18.05
CA SER A 671 -5.47 23.96 16.72
C SER A 671 -6.51 23.34 15.78
N VAL A 672 -7.58 22.72 16.28
CA VAL A 672 -8.73 22.28 15.48
C VAL A 672 -9.59 23.47 15.04
N PHE A 673 -9.76 24.46 15.93
CA PHE A 673 -10.57 25.63 15.68
C PHE A 673 -9.78 26.79 15.05
N LEU A 674 -8.48 26.88 15.37
CA LEU A 674 -7.58 27.96 14.94
C LEU A 674 -6.34 27.33 14.30
N SER A 675 -6.46 26.80 13.07
CA SER A 675 -5.28 26.30 12.33
C SER A 675 -4.27 27.43 12.12
N ASN A 676 -3.19 27.35 12.91
CA ASN A 676 -1.91 28.05 12.70
C ASN A 676 -1.95 29.56 12.43
N THR A 677 -2.12 30.36 13.48
CA THR A 677 -1.49 31.68 13.44
C THR A 677 -0.58 31.80 14.67
N PRO A 678 0.75 31.96 14.52
CA PRO A 678 1.52 32.58 15.57
C PRO A 678 0.96 33.98 15.69
N ILE A 679 0.46 34.38 16.86
CA ILE A 679 0.23 35.77 17.21
C ILE A 679 1.61 36.42 17.29
N SER A 680 2.21 36.70 16.15
CA SER A 680 3.20 37.72 16.01
C SER A 680 2.39 38.99 15.86
N ALA A 681 2.44 39.83 16.89
CA ALA A 681 1.98 41.20 16.80
C ALA A 681 2.69 41.86 15.60
N VAL A 682 2.08 41.80 14.44
CA VAL A 682 2.42 42.67 13.33
C VAL A 682 1.66 43.95 13.61
N GLU A 683 2.42 44.96 14.01
CA GLU A 683 1.95 46.32 14.05
C GLU A 683 1.29 46.66 12.71
N THR A 684 -0.02 46.71 12.70
CA THR A 684 -0.83 47.18 11.59
C THR A 684 -0.73 48.71 11.55
N SER A 685 0.34 49.20 10.92
CA SER A 685 0.37 50.57 10.41
C SER A 685 -0.26 50.61 9.01
N SER A 686 -1.56 50.55 8.91
CA SER A 686 -2.28 51.04 7.75
C SER A 686 -3.33 52.04 8.24
N LYS A 687 -3.01 53.35 8.02
CA LYS A 687 -3.97 54.43 8.18
C LYS A 687 -5.24 54.15 7.39
N PRO A 688 -6.43 54.31 7.96
CA PRO A 688 -7.67 54.25 7.20
C PRO A 688 -7.65 55.33 6.12
N SER A 689 -7.67 54.94 4.87
CA SER A 689 -7.95 55.82 3.74
C SER A 689 -9.38 56.32 3.92
N THR A 690 -9.57 57.59 4.22
CA THR A 690 -10.84 58.31 4.24
C THR A 690 -11.40 58.44 2.82
N LYS A 691 -11.93 57.36 2.25
CA LYS A 691 -12.91 57.37 1.19
C LYS A 691 -14.25 56.98 1.80
N GLU A 692 -15.30 57.77 1.50
CA GLU A 692 -16.67 57.49 1.94
C GLU A 692 -17.05 56.04 1.58
N ASN A 693 -17.17 55.18 2.59
CA ASN A 693 -17.62 53.79 2.45
C ASN A 693 -19.14 53.76 2.17
N LYS A 694 -19.49 53.79 0.88
CA LYS A 694 -20.90 53.74 0.47
C LYS A 694 -21.41 52.32 0.61
N THR A 695 -22.58 52.15 1.22
CA THR A 695 -23.29 50.86 1.26
C THR A 695 -23.68 50.44 -0.16
N ILE A 696 -23.29 49.23 -0.55
CA ILE A 696 -23.53 48.68 -1.89
C ILE A 696 -24.48 47.49 -1.92
N LEU A 697 -24.63 46.76 -0.81
CA LEU A 697 -25.63 45.71 -0.64
C LEU A 697 -26.32 45.93 0.71
N GLU A 698 -27.64 46.11 0.69
CA GLU A 698 -28.51 46.26 1.86
C GLU A 698 -29.44 45.07 1.96
N ILE A 699 -29.46 44.40 3.09
CA ILE A 699 -30.26 43.22 3.38
C ILE A 699 -31.13 43.57 4.58
N GLU A 700 -32.43 43.65 4.40
CA GLU A 700 -33.37 44.05 5.44
C GLU A 700 -34.43 42.94 5.63
N ASP A 701 -34.47 42.37 6.82
CA ASP A 701 -35.49 41.47 7.33
C ASP A 701 -35.81 40.27 6.43
N VAL A 702 -34.76 39.74 5.73
CA VAL A 702 -34.89 38.67 4.77
C VAL A 702 -35.25 37.37 5.48
N THR A 703 -36.32 36.70 4.98
CA THR A 703 -36.88 35.51 5.60
C THR A 703 -37.21 34.42 4.56
N ARG A 704 -36.90 33.15 4.89
CA ARG A 704 -37.25 31.99 4.09
C ARG A 704 -37.49 30.74 4.93
N SER A 705 -38.57 30.01 4.63
CA SER A 705 -38.88 28.69 5.19
C SER A 705 -39.05 27.62 4.10
N PHE A 706 -38.77 26.38 4.46
CA PHE A 706 -38.96 25.18 3.63
C PHE A 706 -39.70 24.12 4.45
N GLY A 707 -40.89 23.67 3.97
CA GLY A 707 -41.64 22.59 4.62
C GLY A 707 -41.88 22.80 6.12
N GLY A 708 -42.07 24.06 6.56
CA GLY A 708 -42.26 24.40 7.98
C GLY A 708 -40.97 24.67 8.77
N ILE A 709 -39.77 24.41 8.20
CA ILE A 709 -38.49 24.73 8.82
C ILE A 709 -38.08 26.14 8.40
N LEU A 710 -37.86 27.04 9.36
CA LEU A 710 -37.39 28.40 9.12
C LEU A 710 -35.87 28.39 8.88
N ALA A 711 -35.45 28.44 7.63
CA ALA A 711 -34.05 28.35 7.25
C ALA A 711 -33.27 29.67 7.37
N VAL A 712 -33.97 30.80 7.12
CA VAL A 712 -33.45 32.16 7.32
C VAL A 712 -34.59 32.98 7.93
N SER A 713 -34.34 33.70 9.02
CA SER A 713 -35.31 34.42 9.81
C SER A 713 -34.87 35.85 10.09
N SER A 714 -35.49 36.81 9.45
CA SER A 714 -35.33 38.25 9.68
C SER A 714 -33.85 38.68 9.68
N VAL A 715 -33.08 38.22 8.71
CA VAL A 715 -31.67 38.56 8.59
C VAL A 715 -31.50 39.96 8.03
N THR A 716 -30.75 40.80 8.78
CA THR A 716 -30.48 42.21 8.44
C THR A 716 -29.00 42.51 8.65
N PHE A 717 -28.31 42.95 7.59
CA PHE A 717 -26.96 43.51 7.61
C PHE A 717 -26.65 44.23 6.30
N ASP A 718 -25.59 45.07 6.35
CA ASP A 718 -25.16 45.88 5.21
C ASP A 718 -23.74 45.49 4.79
N VAL A 719 -23.46 45.60 3.48
CA VAL A 719 -22.11 45.43 2.90
C VAL A 719 -21.65 46.74 2.25
N ARG A 720 -20.48 47.22 2.63
CA ARG A 720 -19.91 48.46 2.11
C ARG A 720 -18.93 48.21 0.98
N SER A 721 -18.66 49.22 0.18
CA SER A 721 -17.64 49.12 -0.88
C SER A 721 -16.26 48.82 -0.28
N ASN A 722 -15.51 47.94 -0.97
CA ASN A 722 -14.16 47.55 -0.55
C ASN A 722 -14.10 46.89 0.85
N GLU A 723 -15.17 46.24 1.28
CA GLU A 723 -15.28 45.54 2.57
C GLU A 723 -15.34 44.03 2.34
N ILE A 724 -14.74 43.26 3.26
CA ILE A 724 -14.85 41.80 3.31
C ILE A 724 -15.67 41.42 4.54
N ILE A 725 -16.84 40.81 4.33
CA ILE A 725 -17.71 40.28 5.39
C ILE A 725 -17.56 38.78 5.45
N GLY A 726 -17.18 38.23 6.61
CA GLY A 726 -17.17 36.82 6.93
C GLY A 726 -18.52 36.39 7.52
N ILE A 727 -19.16 35.40 6.89
CA ILE A 727 -20.35 34.75 7.44
C ILE A 727 -19.95 33.46 8.13
N MET A 728 -20.17 33.35 9.41
CA MET A 728 -19.88 32.21 10.23
C MET A 728 -21.14 31.59 10.86
N GLY A 729 -21.05 30.33 11.27
CA GLY A 729 -22.16 29.62 11.96
C GLY A 729 -22.02 28.11 11.77
N PRO A 730 -22.60 27.29 12.64
CA PRO A 730 -22.59 25.83 12.54
C PRO A 730 -23.26 25.33 11.24
N ASN A 731 -23.09 24.04 10.94
CA ASN A 731 -23.80 23.43 9.82
C ASN A 731 -25.33 23.48 10.09
N GLY A 732 -26.10 23.80 9.05
CA GLY A 732 -27.56 24.04 9.19
C GLY A 732 -27.94 25.43 9.73
N ALA A 733 -27.00 26.35 9.99
CA ALA A 733 -27.30 27.71 10.42
C ALA A 733 -28.01 28.60 9.38
N GLY A 734 -28.14 28.14 8.12
CA GLY A 734 -28.80 28.87 7.04
C GLY A 734 -27.87 29.67 6.12
N LYS A 735 -26.56 29.50 6.22
CA LYS A 735 -25.55 30.26 5.45
C LYS A 735 -25.74 30.15 3.94
N THR A 736 -25.74 28.90 3.41
CA THR A 736 -25.92 28.65 1.97
C THR A 736 -27.30 29.11 1.48
N THR A 737 -28.34 28.92 2.30
CA THR A 737 -29.70 29.42 2.00
C THR A 737 -29.70 30.95 1.88
N LEU A 738 -28.98 31.66 2.76
CA LEU A 738 -28.82 33.09 2.66
C LEU A 738 -28.16 33.50 1.33
N PHE A 739 -27.09 32.81 0.93
CA PHE A 739 -26.43 33.04 -0.38
C PHE A 739 -27.38 32.76 -1.56
N ASP A 740 -28.21 31.71 -1.48
CA ASP A 740 -29.23 31.43 -2.49
C ASP A 740 -30.29 32.53 -2.59
N LEU A 741 -30.67 33.13 -1.45
CA LEU A 741 -31.56 34.28 -1.39
C LEU A 741 -30.94 35.53 -1.99
N LEU A 742 -29.67 35.86 -1.61
CA LEU A 742 -28.94 37.02 -2.11
C LEU A 742 -28.68 36.93 -3.63
N SER A 743 -28.39 35.73 -4.13
CA SER A 743 -28.10 35.50 -5.55
C SER A 743 -29.37 35.25 -6.39
N GLY A 744 -30.57 35.08 -5.76
CA GLY A 744 -31.85 34.95 -6.45
C GLY A 744 -32.17 33.52 -6.94
N PHE A 745 -31.41 32.52 -6.53
CA PHE A 745 -31.73 31.12 -6.82
C PHE A 745 -32.95 30.63 -6.00
N VAL A 746 -33.15 31.21 -4.84
CA VAL A 746 -34.33 31.01 -3.98
C VAL A 746 -35.02 32.35 -3.78
N PRO A 747 -36.34 32.47 -4.01
CA PRO A 747 -37.08 33.71 -3.75
C PRO A 747 -37.23 33.95 -2.25
N SER A 748 -37.11 35.21 -1.80
CA SER A 748 -37.44 35.59 -0.43
C SER A 748 -38.95 35.54 -0.19
N GLN A 749 -39.34 35.20 1.04
CA GLN A 749 -40.74 35.26 1.51
C GLN A 749 -41.06 36.55 2.28
N GLY A 750 -40.03 37.24 2.74
CA GLY A 750 -40.16 38.53 3.46
C GLY A 750 -38.86 39.32 3.34
N GLY A 751 -38.95 40.61 3.66
CA GLY A 751 -37.82 41.53 3.62
C GLY A 751 -37.45 42.07 2.24
N SER A 752 -36.36 42.86 2.18
CA SER A 752 -35.86 43.48 0.93
C SER A 752 -34.37 43.28 0.77
N ILE A 753 -33.93 43.19 -0.49
CA ILE A 753 -32.51 43.13 -0.88
C ILE A 753 -32.25 44.21 -1.91
N LYS A 754 -31.36 45.19 -1.58
CA LYS A 754 -30.99 46.27 -2.52
C LYS A 754 -29.50 46.18 -2.88
N LEU A 755 -29.21 46.23 -4.17
CA LEU A 755 -27.84 46.27 -4.71
C LEU A 755 -27.62 47.62 -5.38
N LEU A 756 -26.61 48.37 -4.96
CA LEU A 756 -26.26 49.71 -5.46
C LEU A 756 -27.47 50.67 -5.39
N GLY A 757 -28.33 50.52 -4.34
CA GLY A 757 -29.54 51.28 -4.13
C GLY A 757 -30.76 50.83 -4.98
N GLN A 758 -30.64 49.81 -5.81
CA GLN A 758 -31.70 49.22 -6.60
C GLN A 758 -32.27 47.96 -5.93
N ASP A 759 -33.58 47.87 -5.80
CA ASP A 759 -34.25 46.68 -5.29
C ASP A 759 -34.06 45.49 -6.26
N ILE A 760 -33.49 44.40 -5.75
CA ILE A 760 -33.23 43.14 -6.49
C ILE A 760 -34.03 41.98 -5.93
N THR A 761 -34.89 42.17 -4.95
CA THR A 761 -35.59 41.13 -4.18
C THR A 761 -36.29 40.10 -5.09
N THR A 762 -36.95 40.56 -6.16
CA THR A 762 -37.69 39.72 -7.10
C THR A 762 -36.95 39.40 -8.41
N LYS A 763 -35.73 39.95 -8.58
CA LYS A 763 -34.97 39.77 -9.81
C LYS A 763 -34.36 38.37 -9.90
N SER A 764 -34.29 37.82 -11.09
CA SER A 764 -33.66 36.53 -11.40
C SER A 764 -32.13 36.57 -11.17
N PRO A 765 -31.45 35.40 -10.97
CA PRO A 765 -30.01 35.34 -10.80
C PRO A 765 -29.22 36.01 -11.95
N ALA A 766 -29.71 35.85 -13.20
CA ALA A 766 -29.07 36.46 -14.35
C ALA A 766 -29.16 37.99 -14.34
N GLU A 767 -30.29 38.54 -13.91
CA GLU A 767 -30.49 39.99 -13.74
C GLU A 767 -29.62 40.57 -12.62
N ARG A 768 -29.53 39.88 -11.47
CA ARG A 768 -28.66 40.26 -10.37
C ARG A 768 -27.19 40.25 -10.78
N SER A 769 -26.78 39.23 -11.56
CA SER A 769 -25.41 39.18 -12.10
C SER A 769 -25.11 40.35 -13.04
N LYS A 770 -26.11 40.75 -13.89
CA LYS A 770 -25.97 41.93 -14.75
C LYS A 770 -25.84 43.24 -13.98
N LEU A 771 -26.44 43.32 -12.79
CA LEU A 771 -26.34 44.48 -11.89
C LEU A 771 -25.04 44.51 -11.08
N GLY A 772 -24.22 43.47 -11.13
CA GLY A 772 -22.92 43.45 -10.46
C GLY A 772 -22.83 42.53 -9.26
N LEU A 773 -23.71 41.50 -9.13
CA LEU A 773 -23.57 40.47 -8.08
C LEU A 773 -22.91 39.23 -8.68
N GLY A 774 -21.71 38.91 -8.26
CA GLY A 774 -21.01 37.67 -8.60
C GLY A 774 -21.22 36.61 -7.54
N ARG A 775 -21.24 35.33 -7.92
CA ARG A 775 -21.25 34.20 -6.99
C ARG A 775 -20.35 33.07 -7.46
N SER A 776 -19.46 32.58 -6.60
CA SER A 776 -18.76 31.29 -6.73
C SER A 776 -19.52 30.24 -5.92
N PHE A 777 -19.67 29.06 -6.48
CA PHE A 777 -20.38 27.95 -5.84
C PHE A 777 -19.39 27.02 -5.12
N GLN A 778 -19.90 26.22 -4.18
CA GLN A 778 -19.09 25.23 -3.45
C GLN A 778 -18.40 24.23 -4.39
N ASP A 779 -19.01 23.84 -5.50
CA ASP A 779 -18.38 23.08 -6.58
C ASP A 779 -18.11 24.01 -7.78
N ALA A 780 -16.87 24.05 -8.26
CA ALA A 780 -16.50 24.83 -9.44
C ALA A 780 -17.22 24.30 -10.69
N ARG A 781 -18.18 25.10 -11.20
CA ARG A 781 -19.03 24.74 -12.37
C ARG A 781 -18.38 25.21 -13.66
N LEU A 782 -17.21 24.64 -13.97
CA LEU A 782 -16.43 24.95 -15.17
C LEU A 782 -16.67 23.91 -16.27
N PHE A 783 -16.38 24.27 -17.51
CA PHE A 783 -16.44 23.38 -18.66
C PHE A 783 -15.16 22.56 -18.78
N PRO A 784 -15.18 21.23 -18.54
CA PRO A 784 -13.96 20.41 -18.48
C PRO A 784 -13.14 20.38 -19.78
N SER A 785 -13.80 20.61 -20.92
CA SER A 785 -13.22 20.57 -22.28
C SER A 785 -12.61 21.89 -22.73
N LEU A 786 -12.71 22.95 -21.95
CA LEU A 786 -12.08 24.25 -22.27
C LEU A 786 -10.73 24.35 -21.58
N THR A 787 -9.83 25.14 -22.18
CA THR A 787 -8.60 25.57 -21.54
C THR A 787 -8.91 26.68 -20.51
N VAL A 788 -7.93 26.96 -19.62
CA VAL A 788 -8.06 28.05 -18.65
C VAL A 788 -8.36 29.38 -19.32
N ALA A 789 -7.64 29.72 -20.38
CA ALA A 789 -7.85 30.95 -21.14
C ALA A 789 -9.25 31.02 -21.78
N GLU A 790 -9.72 29.91 -22.36
CA GLU A 790 -11.06 29.83 -22.96
C GLU A 790 -12.16 29.94 -21.91
N ALA A 791 -12.01 29.29 -20.75
CA ALA A 791 -12.98 29.36 -19.66
C ALA A 791 -13.15 30.81 -19.16
N ILE A 792 -12.05 31.54 -18.96
CA ILE A 792 -12.07 32.95 -18.57
C ILE A 792 -12.65 33.83 -19.67
N ALA A 793 -12.34 33.53 -20.96
CA ALA A 793 -12.89 34.23 -22.10
C ALA A 793 -14.42 34.12 -22.18
N VAL A 794 -15.00 32.94 -21.86
CA VAL A 794 -16.44 32.73 -21.73
C VAL A 794 -17.02 33.66 -20.65
N GLY A 795 -16.33 33.84 -19.50
CA GLY A 795 -16.73 34.82 -18.48
C GLY A 795 -16.78 36.27 -19.00
N LEU A 796 -15.98 36.62 -19.99
CA LEU A 796 -15.91 37.96 -20.59
C LEU A 796 -16.88 38.14 -21.77
N GLU A 797 -17.61 37.11 -22.24
CA GLU A 797 -18.45 37.12 -23.42
C GLU A 797 -19.47 38.27 -23.42
N ARG A 798 -20.01 38.61 -22.24
CA ARG A 798 -21.00 39.71 -22.12
C ARG A 798 -20.43 41.08 -22.55
N PHE A 799 -19.12 41.26 -22.49
CA PHE A 799 -18.43 42.51 -22.84
C PHE A 799 -17.92 42.55 -24.30
N THR A 800 -18.13 41.46 -25.04
CA THR A 800 -17.73 41.38 -26.45
C THR A 800 -18.60 42.36 -27.26
N SER A 801 -17.97 43.26 -27.96
CA SER A 801 -18.64 44.25 -28.80
C SER A 801 -19.08 43.68 -30.13
N ALA A 802 -18.42 42.66 -30.63
CA ALA A 802 -18.68 42.01 -31.93
C ALA A 802 -19.41 40.69 -31.76
N LYS A 803 -20.76 40.74 -31.64
CA LYS A 803 -21.62 39.55 -31.41
C LYS A 803 -22.21 38.91 -32.67
N ASN A 804 -21.93 39.45 -33.84
CA ASN A 804 -22.47 38.90 -35.08
C ASN A 804 -21.57 37.76 -35.58
N PRO A 805 -22.09 36.52 -35.65
CA PRO A 805 -21.30 35.35 -36.07
C PRO A 805 -20.80 35.45 -37.52
N ILE A 806 -21.52 36.17 -38.41
CA ILE A 806 -21.10 36.37 -39.80
C ILE A 806 -19.85 37.28 -39.85
N SER A 807 -19.82 38.37 -39.08
CA SER A 807 -18.65 39.23 -38.99
C SER A 807 -17.47 38.52 -38.34
N GLY A 808 -17.73 37.59 -37.40
CA GLY A 808 -16.72 36.69 -36.81
C GLY A 808 -16.10 35.76 -37.85
N ALA A 809 -16.92 35.05 -38.60
CA ALA A 809 -16.49 34.15 -39.67
C ALA A 809 -15.67 34.84 -40.76
N LEU A 810 -15.98 36.11 -41.06
CA LEU A 810 -15.28 36.93 -42.04
C LEU A 810 -14.03 37.67 -41.48
N HIS A 811 -13.70 37.49 -40.22
CA HIS A 811 -12.55 38.11 -39.56
C HIS A 811 -12.47 39.62 -39.78
N LEU A 812 -13.62 40.33 -39.72
CA LEU A 812 -13.65 41.77 -39.96
C LEU A 812 -12.82 42.56 -38.91
N PRO A 813 -12.21 43.69 -39.27
CA PRO A 813 -11.29 44.43 -38.39
C PRO A 813 -11.84 44.81 -37.01
N HIS A 814 -13.14 45.04 -36.89
CA HIS A 814 -13.75 45.35 -35.59
C HIS A 814 -13.85 44.09 -34.71
N VAL A 815 -14.00 42.88 -35.28
CA VAL A 815 -13.97 41.62 -34.54
C VAL A 815 -12.57 41.35 -34.04
N SER A 816 -11.55 41.47 -34.88
CA SER A 816 -10.16 41.30 -34.50
C SER A 816 -9.73 42.29 -33.37
N ARG A 817 -10.25 43.52 -33.36
CA ARG A 817 -10.02 44.43 -32.25
C ARG A 817 -10.70 44.01 -30.97
N SER A 818 -11.99 43.56 -31.06
CA SER A 818 -12.73 43.03 -29.91
C SER A 818 -12.06 41.79 -29.33
N GLU A 819 -11.62 40.84 -30.14
CA GLU A 819 -10.89 39.65 -29.67
C GLU A 819 -9.54 40.01 -29.02
N LYS A 820 -8.79 40.98 -29.56
CA LYS A 820 -7.54 41.43 -29.01
C LYS A 820 -7.73 42.04 -27.61
N GLU A 821 -8.81 42.80 -27.44
CA GLU A 821 -9.18 43.39 -26.15
C GLU A 821 -9.57 42.31 -25.13
N ILE A 822 -10.38 41.32 -25.53
CA ILE A 822 -10.72 40.19 -24.66
C ILE A 822 -9.48 39.38 -24.28
N ARG A 823 -8.59 39.05 -25.24
CA ARG A 823 -7.34 38.33 -24.93
C ARG A 823 -6.46 39.11 -23.92
N LYS A 824 -6.40 40.43 -24.03
CA LYS A 824 -5.69 41.22 -23.05
C LYS A 824 -6.30 41.09 -21.66
N GLN A 825 -7.63 41.22 -21.55
CA GLN A 825 -8.33 41.09 -20.27
C GLN A 825 -8.20 39.68 -19.69
N VAL A 826 -8.19 38.62 -20.53
CA VAL A 826 -7.90 37.23 -20.13
C VAL A 826 -6.50 37.12 -19.56
N SER A 827 -5.49 37.69 -20.25
CA SER A 827 -4.10 37.69 -19.77
C SER A 827 -3.94 38.43 -18.43
N ASP A 828 -4.57 39.58 -18.29
CA ASP A 828 -4.56 40.39 -17.07
C ASP A 828 -5.18 39.60 -15.88
N LEU A 829 -6.29 38.87 -16.11
CA LEU A 829 -6.94 37.99 -15.10
C LEU A 829 -6.08 36.78 -14.77
N ILE A 830 -5.45 36.14 -15.74
CA ILE A 830 -4.52 35.03 -15.55
C ILE A 830 -3.33 35.45 -14.66
N GLU A 831 -2.79 36.64 -14.91
CA GLU A 831 -1.70 37.19 -14.12
C GLU A 831 -2.17 37.56 -12.70
N LEU A 832 -3.33 38.20 -12.56
CA LEU A 832 -3.95 38.51 -11.27
C LEU A 832 -4.11 37.28 -10.38
N MET A 833 -4.52 36.17 -10.99
CA MET A 833 -4.81 34.90 -10.29
C MET A 833 -3.59 33.98 -10.20
N GLY A 834 -2.45 34.31 -10.77
CA GLY A 834 -1.25 33.48 -10.77
C GLY A 834 -1.38 32.20 -11.60
N LEU A 835 -2.24 32.21 -12.63
CA LEU A 835 -2.58 31.03 -13.45
C LEU A 835 -1.71 30.88 -14.71
N GLY A 836 -0.65 31.67 -14.90
CA GLY A 836 0.16 31.70 -16.13
C GLY A 836 0.71 30.34 -16.56
N ALA A 837 1.12 29.49 -15.60
CA ALA A 837 1.61 28.13 -15.91
C ALA A 837 0.52 27.18 -16.45
N TYR A 838 -0.75 27.53 -16.32
CA TYR A 838 -1.91 26.69 -16.64
C TYR A 838 -2.75 27.24 -17.79
N GLU A 839 -2.40 28.39 -18.39
CA GLU A 839 -3.16 29.12 -19.39
C GLU A 839 -3.74 28.23 -20.51
N ASN A 840 -2.92 27.34 -21.06
CA ASN A 840 -3.26 26.45 -22.18
C ASN A 840 -3.65 25.02 -21.75
N LYS A 841 -3.78 24.74 -20.43
CA LYS A 841 -4.22 23.42 -19.93
C LYS A 841 -5.74 23.35 -19.91
N PHE A 842 -6.25 22.14 -20.18
CA PHE A 842 -7.67 21.87 -20.02
C PHE A 842 -8.10 21.87 -18.55
N ILE A 843 -9.32 22.36 -18.30
CA ILE A 843 -9.90 22.38 -16.94
C ILE A 843 -9.91 20.98 -16.31
N SER A 844 -10.14 19.91 -17.11
CA SER A 844 -10.12 18.54 -16.65
C SER A 844 -8.75 18.07 -16.09
N GLU A 845 -7.66 18.71 -16.50
CA GLU A 845 -6.29 18.36 -16.10
C GLU A 845 -5.84 19.06 -14.82
N LEU A 846 -6.63 20.02 -14.32
CA LEU A 846 -6.25 20.85 -13.18
C LEU A 846 -6.58 20.19 -11.84
N SER A 847 -5.78 20.50 -10.82
CA SER A 847 -6.09 20.18 -9.41
C SER A 847 -7.40 20.88 -8.98
N THR A 848 -8.01 20.40 -7.91
CA THR A 848 -9.22 21.04 -7.34
C THR A 848 -8.96 22.50 -6.97
N GLY A 849 -7.80 22.79 -6.35
CA GLY A 849 -7.42 24.15 -5.98
C GLY A 849 -7.24 25.05 -7.18
N THR A 850 -6.53 24.58 -8.22
CA THR A 850 -6.34 25.37 -9.46
C THR A 850 -7.67 25.61 -10.18
N ARG A 851 -8.60 24.62 -10.20
CA ARG A 851 -9.97 24.81 -10.75
C ARG A 851 -10.75 25.88 -10.00
N ARG A 852 -10.60 25.94 -8.65
CA ARG A 852 -11.21 27.01 -7.84
C ARG A 852 -10.69 28.40 -8.21
N MET A 853 -9.37 28.52 -8.43
CA MET A 853 -8.78 29.78 -8.88
C MET A 853 -9.30 30.21 -10.25
N VAL A 854 -9.52 29.25 -11.18
CA VAL A 854 -10.12 29.52 -12.49
C VAL A 854 -11.60 29.92 -12.35
N ASP A 855 -12.38 29.25 -11.48
CA ASP A 855 -13.78 29.59 -11.20
C ASP A 855 -13.88 31.04 -10.68
N LEU A 856 -13.03 31.40 -9.73
CA LEU A 856 -12.94 32.75 -9.19
C LEU A 856 -12.57 33.76 -10.29
N ALA A 857 -11.60 33.44 -11.17
CA ALA A 857 -11.26 34.29 -12.32
C ALA A 857 -12.46 34.53 -13.25
N CYS A 858 -13.26 33.47 -13.51
CA CYS A 858 -14.48 33.59 -14.31
C CYS A 858 -15.55 34.48 -13.66
N VAL A 859 -15.72 34.38 -12.34
CA VAL A 859 -16.64 35.26 -11.59
C VAL A 859 -16.19 36.73 -11.63
N ILE A 860 -14.89 36.94 -11.44
CA ILE A 860 -14.28 38.30 -11.46
C ILE A 860 -14.31 38.92 -12.86
N ALA A 861 -14.21 38.10 -13.91
CA ALA A 861 -14.32 38.51 -15.31
C ALA A 861 -15.63 39.34 -15.55
N HIS A 862 -16.69 39.07 -14.80
CA HIS A 862 -17.94 39.85 -14.86
C HIS A 862 -17.88 41.24 -14.21
N LYS A 863 -16.77 41.63 -13.63
CA LYS A 863 -16.55 42.92 -12.92
C LYS A 863 -17.64 43.20 -11.87
N PRO A 864 -17.87 42.24 -10.94
CA PRO A 864 -18.93 42.39 -9.95
C PRO A 864 -18.59 43.51 -8.93
N ALA A 865 -19.65 44.22 -8.44
CA ALA A 865 -19.54 45.14 -7.32
C ALA A 865 -19.51 44.39 -5.97
N VAL A 866 -20.20 43.22 -5.91
CA VAL A 866 -20.23 42.29 -4.76
C VAL A 866 -19.99 40.87 -5.24
N VAL A 867 -19.09 40.15 -4.55
CA VAL A 867 -18.81 38.71 -4.80
C VAL A 867 -19.19 37.89 -3.59
N LEU A 868 -20.04 36.90 -3.80
CA LEU A 868 -20.41 35.89 -2.80
C LEU A 868 -19.54 34.65 -3.00
N LEU A 869 -18.77 34.28 -1.98
CA LEU A 869 -17.84 33.13 -2.00
C LEU A 869 -18.30 32.07 -1.00
N ASP A 870 -18.72 30.92 -1.50
CA ASP A 870 -19.21 29.80 -0.69
C ASP A 870 -18.11 28.77 -0.53
N GLU A 871 -17.49 28.71 0.66
CA GLU A 871 -16.38 27.82 1.04
C GLU A 871 -15.24 27.77 0.00
N PRO A 872 -14.61 28.93 -0.34
CA PRO A 872 -13.60 28.96 -1.40
C PRO A 872 -12.36 28.12 -1.09
N SER A 873 -12.08 27.81 0.18
CA SER A 873 -10.95 26.93 0.58
C SER A 873 -11.30 25.43 0.61
N SER A 874 -12.56 25.06 0.42
CA SER A 874 -13.00 23.66 0.51
C SER A 874 -12.35 22.79 -0.57
N GLY A 875 -11.74 21.67 -0.15
CA GLY A 875 -11.08 20.72 -1.05
C GLY A 875 -9.74 21.19 -1.63
N ILE A 876 -9.19 22.30 -1.17
CA ILE A 876 -7.88 22.84 -1.56
C ILE A 876 -6.81 22.34 -0.58
N ALA A 877 -5.60 22.02 -1.09
CA ALA A 877 -4.47 21.71 -0.22
C ALA A 877 -4.08 22.91 0.64
N GLN A 878 -3.68 22.69 1.90
CA GLN A 878 -3.41 23.77 2.87
C GLN A 878 -2.45 24.84 2.35
N LYS A 879 -1.43 24.43 1.59
CA LYS A 879 -0.46 25.36 0.99
C LYS A 879 -1.08 26.27 -0.07
N GLU A 880 -2.08 25.79 -0.81
CA GLU A 880 -2.83 26.56 -1.80
C GLU A 880 -3.88 27.44 -1.10
N ALA A 881 -4.49 26.96 0.00
CA ALA A 881 -5.43 27.75 0.81
C ALA A 881 -4.76 28.96 1.48
N GLU A 882 -3.51 28.84 1.92
CA GLU A 882 -2.71 29.97 2.44
C GLU A 882 -2.49 31.07 1.38
N GLN A 883 -2.47 30.72 0.10
CA GLN A 883 -2.33 31.68 -1.00
C GLN A 883 -3.66 32.36 -1.36
N LEU A 884 -4.80 31.83 -0.91
CA LEU A 884 -6.12 32.37 -1.24
C LEU A 884 -6.37 33.73 -0.57
N SER A 885 -5.97 33.92 0.71
CA SER A 885 -6.18 35.19 1.43
C SER A 885 -5.49 36.37 0.75
N PRO A 886 -4.21 36.31 0.36
CA PRO A 886 -3.57 37.38 -0.42
C PRO A 886 -4.27 37.67 -1.74
N VAL A 887 -4.76 36.64 -2.45
CA VAL A 887 -5.47 36.81 -3.72
C VAL A 887 -6.80 37.54 -3.52
N LEU A 888 -7.60 37.12 -2.53
CA LEU A 888 -8.87 37.76 -2.24
C LEU A 888 -8.72 39.20 -1.78
N LYS A 889 -7.71 39.52 -0.92
CA LYS A 889 -7.36 40.88 -0.54
C LYS A 889 -6.92 41.72 -1.76
N ARG A 890 -6.19 41.14 -2.69
CA ARG A 890 -5.78 41.80 -3.95
C ARG A 890 -6.98 42.06 -4.84
N ILE A 891 -7.92 41.12 -5.02
CA ILE A 891 -9.18 41.29 -5.76
C ILE A 891 -9.98 42.48 -5.18
N ARG A 892 -10.18 42.51 -3.84
CA ARG A 892 -10.85 43.63 -3.16
C ARG A 892 -10.25 44.96 -3.55
N ASN A 893 -8.94 45.08 -3.44
CA ASN A 893 -8.23 46.34 -3.61
C ASN A 893 -8.15 46.81 -5.09
N GLU A 894 -7.87 45.87 -6.03
CA GLU A 894 -7.70 46.21 -7.44
C GLU A 894 -9.03 46.46 -8.16
N MET A 895 -10.10 45.71 -7.76
CA MET A 895 -11.41 45.83 -8.40
C MET A 895 -12.39 46.72 -7.63
N ASN A 896 -12.05 47.18 -6.43
CA ASN A 896 -12.93 47.93 -5.52
C ASN A 896 -14.26 47.19 -5.27
N ALA A 897 -14.23 45.81 -5.26
CA ALA A 897 -15.39 44.97 -5.02
C ALA A 897 -15.49 44.62 -3.54
N ALA A 898 -16.74 44.50 -3.05
CA ALA A 898 -16.96 43.88 -1.74
C ALA A 898 -17.04 42.38 -1.84
N LEU A 899 -16.54 41.67 -0.83
CA LEU A 899 -16.59 40.22 -0.75
C LEU A 899 -17.45 39.79 0.45
N VAL A 900 -18.34 38.84 0.23
CA VAL A 900 -19.06 38.15 1.32
C VAL A 900 -18.64 36.70 1.27
N VAL A 901 -18.00 36.21 2.33
CA VAL A 901 -17.31 34.92 2.35
C VAL A 901 -17.91 34.02 3.43
N ILE A 902 -18.35 32.83 3.04
CA ILE A 902 -18.66 31.75 3.95
C ILE A 902 -17.46 30.84 4.01
N GLU A 903 -16.93 30.59 5.20
CA GLU A 903 -15.81 29.67 5.43
C GLU A 903 -15.97 28.88 6.72
N HIS A 904 -15.45 27.65 6.71
CA HIS A 904 -15.37 26.82 7.91
C HIS A 904 -14.05 27.01 8.65
N ASP A 905 -12.98 27.42 7.95
CA ASP A 905 -11.72 27.80 8.58
C ASP A 905 -11.85 29.22 9.17
N ILE A 906 -12.12 29.26 10.47
CA ILE A 906 -12.34 30.52 11.20
C ILE A 906 -11.06 31.38 11.21
N ALA A 907 -9.87 30.75 11.18
CA ALA A 907 -8.62 31.49 11.17
C ALA A 907 -8.41 32.20 9.83
N LEU A 908 -8.66 31.51 8.72
CA LEU A 908 -8.62 32.10 7.38
C LEU A 908 -9.67 33.20 7.26
N LEU A 909 -10.89 32.93 7.76
CA LEU A 909 -11.97 33.92 7.73
C LEU A 909 -11.65 35.17 8.56
N ALA A 910 -11.01 35.00 9.73
CA ALA A 910 -10.61 36.11 10.61
C ALA A 910 -9.46 36.94 10.02
N ASP A 911 -8.48 36.29 9.35
CA ASP A 911 -7.41 37.01 8.63
C ASP A 911 -7.95 37.80 7.44
N LEU A 912 -9.01 37.33 6.81
CA LEU A 912 -9.56 37.87 5.59
C LEU A 912 -10.55 39.02 5.83
N SER A 913 -11.41 38.88 6.84
CA SER A 913 -12.64 39.70 7.00
C SER A 913 -12.45 40.94 7.84
N ASP A 914 -13.06 42.02 7.39
CA ASP A 914 -13.15 43.27 8.14
C ASP A 914 -14.27 43.20 9.23
N GLN A 915 -15.35 42.47 8.93
CA GLN A 915 -16.47 42.25 9.85
C GLN A 915 -16.99 40.80 9.75
N PHE A 916 -17.55 40.29 10.84
CA PHE A 916 -18.24 39.02 10.92
C PHE A 916 -19.75 39.18 11.10
N VAL A 917 -20.52 38.29 10.48
CA VAL A 917 -21.92 38.03 10.74
C VAL A 917 -22.07 36.59 11.17
N ALA A 918 -22.40 36.36 12.45
CA ALA A 918 -22.58 35.00 13.00
C ALA A 918 -24.05 34.59 12.92
N LEU A 919 -24.31 33.47 12.25
CA LEU A 919 -25.64 32.90 12.07
C LEU A 919 -25.83 31.67 12.95
N ASN A 920 -27.02 31.53 13.55
CA ASN A 920 -27.46 30.29 14.20
C ASN A 920 -28.95 30.10 13.97
N GLN A 921 -29.35 28.90 13.52
CA GLN A 921 -30.76 28.55 13.24
C GLN A 921 -31.52 29.63 12.44
N GLY A 922 -30.87 30.15 11.38
CA GLY A 922 -31.40 31.14 10.47
C GLY A 922 -31.39 32.57 10.97
N THR A 923 -30.95 32.86 12.19
CA THR A 923 -30.93 34.23 12.78
C THR A 923 -29.48 34.73 12.94
N VAL A 924 -29.31 36.06 12.86
CA VAL A 924 -28.03 36.72 13.21
C VAL A 924 -27.91 36.80 14.73
N ILE A 925 -26.92 36.12 15.31
CA ILE A 925 -26.69 36.11 16.77
C ILE A 925 -25.59 37.09 17.21
N ALA A 926 -24.71 37.52 16.31
CA ALA A 926 -23.71 38.54 16.56
C ALA A 926 -23.21 39.13 15.22
N GLN A 927 -22.85 40.42 15.24
CA GLN A 927 -22.24 41.12 14.12
C GLN A 927 -21.19 42.11 14.62
N GLY A 928 -20.06 42.26 13.92
CA GLY A 928 -19.00 43.26 14.25
C GLY A 928 -17.59 42.78 13.88
N GLN A 929 -16.60 43.39 14.50
CA GLN A 929 -15.21 43.01 14.31
C GLN A 929 -14.96 41.54 14.69
N PRO A 930 -14.12 40.80 13.93
CA PRO A 930 -13.88 39.36 14.15
C PRO A 930 -13.60 38.99 15.61
N ASP A 931 -12.70 39.70 16.28
CA ASP A 931 -12.32 39.40 17.68
C ASP A 931 -13.49 39.52 18.65
N LYS A 932 -14.37 40.52 18.45
CA LYS A 932 -15.54 40.73 19.30
C LYS A 932 -16.62 39.67 19.08
N VAL A 933 -16.82 39.23 17.83
CA VAL A 933 -17.81 38.22 17.50
C VAL A 933 -17.33 36.84 17.98
N LEU A 934 -16.04 36.53 17.84
CA LEU A 934 -15.44 35.27 18.32
C LEU A 934 -15.42 35.17 19.86
N ALA A 935 -15.34 36.30 20.56
CA ALA A 935 -15.42 36.34 22.03
C ALA A 935 -16.87 36.33 22.57
N ASN A 936 -17.89 36.39 21.70
CA ASN A 936 -19.28 36.44 22.15
C ASN A 936 -19.75 35.07 22.70
N PRO A 937 -20.21 35.00 23.97
CA PRO A 937 -20.66 33.73 24.59
C PRO A 937 -21.73 32.98 23.79
N THR A 938 -22.63 33.71 23.14
CA THR A 938 -23.71 33.11 22.32
C THR A 938 -23.14 32.45 21.08
N VAL A 939 -22.13 33.05 20.45
CA VAL A 939 -21.42 32.47 19.29
C VAL A 939 -20.66 31.23 19.71
N ILE A 940 -19.91 31.30 20.81
CA ILE A 940 -19.18 30.19 21.37
C ILE A 940 -20.11 29.01 21.69
N SER A 941 -21.25 29.28 22.34
CA SER A 941 -22.24 28.24 22.69
C SER A 941 -22.89 27.60 21.44
N SER A 942 -23.07 28.36 20.36
CA SER A 942 -23.63 27.84 19.10
C SER A 942 -22.71 26.82 18.42
N TYR A 943 -21.38 26.93 18.61
CA TYR A 943 -20.39 25.97 18.11
C TYR A 943 -20.14 24.80 19.08
N LEU A 944 -20.18 25.06 20.41
CA LEU A 944 -19.86 24.11 21.47
C LEU A 944 -21.06 23.29 21.98
N GLY A 945 -22.28 23.68 21.59
CA GLY A 945 -23.54 23.08 22.11
C GLY A 945 -23.98 23.68 23.45
N SER A 946 -25.27 23.53 23.78
CA SER A 946 -25.92 24.18 24.91
C SER A 946 -25.80 23.46 26.27
N SER A 947 -24.98 22.40 26.41
CA SER A 947 -24.81 21.76 27.70
C SER A 947 -23.99 22.65 28.63
N LYS A 948 -24.59 23.08 29.76
CA LYS A 948 -23.89 23.87 30.80
C LYS A 948 -22.58 23.23 31.27
N GLU A 949 -22.49 21.91 31.24
CA GLU A 949 -21.28 21.16 31.59
C GLU A 949 -20.14 21.34 30.57
N THR A 950 -20.44 21.43 29.27
CA THR A 950 -19.44 21.63 28.21
C THR A 950 -18.90 23.05 28.25
N ILE A 951 -19.75 24.05 28.54
CA ILE A 951 -19.37 25.45 28.66
C ILE A 951 -18.54 25.71 29.93
N GLN A 952 -18.88 25.09 31.07
CA GLN A 952 -18.11 25.20 32.30
C GLN A 952 -16.73 24.49 32.21
N ARG A 953 -16.61 23.44 31.42
CA ARG A 953 -15.37 22.69 31.22
C ARG A 953 -14.43 23.31 30.17
N SER A 954 -14.95 24.12 29.27
CA SER A 954 -14.11 24.79 28.25
C SER A 954 -13.28 25.94 28.81
N GLY A 955 -13.48 26.32 30.10
CA GLY A 955 -12.77 27.42 30.71
C GLY A 955 -13.11 28.75 30.04
N THR A 956 -13.37 29.79 30.79
CA THR A 956 -13.45 31.14 30.24
C THR A 956 -12.26 31.40 29.31
N LEU A 957 -12.56 31.63 28.04
CA LEU A 957 -11.60 32.02 27.02
C LEU A 957 -10.84 33.30 27.44
#